data_6663e379b7b4866ec1e548ca7912c7cb
#
_entry.id   6663e379b7b4866ec1e548ca7912c7cb
#
_cell.length_a   1.000
_cell.length_b   1.000
_cell.length_c   1.000
_cell.angle_alpha   90.00
_cell.angle_beta   90.00
_cell.angle_gamma   90.00
#
_symmetry.space_group_name_H-M   'P 1'
#
loop_
_entity.id
_entity.type
_entity.pdbx_description
1 polymer ?
#
loop_
_entity_poly.entity_id
_entity_poly.type
_entity_poly.pdbx_seq_one_letter_code
_entity_poly.pdbx_strand_id
1 'polypeptide(L)'
;MKQENEKPTGLPENAFRPLKPGEEYHPLMSPDKEYPEVNLWSVSWGIAMAVLFSAAAAYLGLKVGQVFEAAIPIAIIAVGVSSAAKRKGALGENVIIQSIGACSGVIVAGAIFTLPALYILQDKYPEMTVDFMQMFISSLLGGILGILFLIPFRKYFVSDKHGEYPFPEATASTQVLVSGEKGGSQAKPLLIAGLVGGLYDFIVATFGWWNENFTTRVCGLGETLAEKAKVVLKINTGAAVLGLGYIIGLKYAAIICAGSLAVWLLIVPGMNLLFGDQLLNAWNPSITQTISEMAPETIFKEYAKSIGIGGIAMAGVIGIFRSWGIIKSAVGLAAKEMGGKKADSNVKRTQKDLSMKVIAFGSIFTLLLTFVFFLTDVMHGNLLHSIVAILLVAGISFLFTTVAANAIAIVGTNPVSGMTLMTLILASVVMVAVGLKGATGMVAALVMGGVVCTALSMAGGFITDLKIGYWLGTTPAKQQTWKFLGTLVSAATVGGVIMILNKTYGFTSGALAAPQANAMAAVIDPLMNGVGAPWLLYGIGAALALVLTYFNIPALAFALGMFIPLELNLPLLVGGAINWYVTTRSKDEKINNERGEKGTLLASGFIAGGALMGVVSAAMRFGGINLVNEGWLANPMSELVSLVAYACLIIYLIKASMNIQKK
;
A
#
# COMPACT_ATOMS: atom_id res chain seq x y z
N MET A 1 20.70 46.85 15.88
CA MET A 1 21.00 45.76 14.92
C MET A 1 19.75 44.92 14.78
N LYS A 2 19.03 45.10 13.70
CA LYS A 2 17.87 44.31 13.34
C LYS A 2 18.41 43.05 12.67
N GLN A 3 18.39 41.91 13.34
CA GLN A 3 18.41 40.63 12.65
C GLN A 3 17.03 40.45 12.03
N GLU A 4 16.92 40.74 10.77
CA GLU A 4 15.79 40.35 9.95
C GLU A 4 15.74 38.82 9.91
N ASN A 5 14.58 38.31 10.30
CA ASN A 5 14.21 36.91 10.20
C ASN A 5 14.27 36.50 8.71
N GLU A 6 15.41 36.05 8.23
CA GLU A 6 15.46 35.27 7.00
C GLU A 6 14.67 33.99 7.22
N LYS A 7 13.56 33.83 6.52
CA LYS A 7 12.77 32.60 6.52
C LYS A 7 13.69 31.45 6.08
N PRO A 8 13.81 30.38 6.86
CA PRO A 8 14.69 29.27 6.50
C PRO A 8 14.29 28.70 5.14
N THR A 9 15.25 28.70 4.21
CA THR A 9 15.04 28.35 2.80
C THR A 9 15.15 26.85 2.50
N GLY A 10 15.27 26.01 3.51
CA GLY A 10 15.40 24.55 3.40
C GLY A 10 15.77 23.94 4.75
N LEU A 11 15.91 22.63 4.80
CA LEU A 11 16.46 21.94 5.96
C LEU A 11 17.95 22.27 6.13
N PRO A 12 18.49 22.27 7.37
CA PRO A 12 19.92 22.39 7.63
C PRO A 12 20.73 21.34 6.86
N GLU A 13 21.94 21.70 6.46
CA GLU A 13 22.85 20.81 5.69
C GLU A 13 23.13 19.48 6.39
N ASN A 14 23.10 19.47 7.73
CA ASN A 14 23.31 18.28 8.53
C ASN A 14 22.05 17.40 8.72
N ALA A 15 20.92 17.74 8.11
CA ALA A 15 19.68 16.95 8.22
C ALA A 15 19.83 15.52 7.63
N PHE A 16 20.65 15.37 6.59
CA PHE A 16 20.74 14.15 5.79
C PHE A 16 22.07 13.40 5.93
N ARG A 17 22.93 13.82 6.84
CA ARG A 17 24.22 13.15 7.11
C ARG A 17 24.36 12.82 8.60
N PRO A 18 25.17 11.83 8.97
CA PRO A 18 25.50 11.58 10.37
C PRO A 18 26.09 12.83 11.03
N LEU A 19 25.70 13.07 12.27
CA LEU A 19 26.21 14.18 13.08
C LEU A 19 27.66 13.91 13.49
N LYS A 20 28.51 14.95 13.43
CA LYS A 20 29.87 14.88 13.95
C LYS A 20 29.86 14.84 15.47
N PRO A 21 30.93 14.33 16.12
CA PRO A 21 31.03 14.38 17.58
C PRO A 21 30.85 15.81 18.12
N GLY A 22 29.86 16.00 19.00
CA GLY A 22 29.52 17.30 19.56
C GLY A 22 28.60 18.19 18.71
N GLU A 23 28.19 17.73 17.52
CA GLU A 23 27.23 18.43 16.67
C GLU A 23 25.79 18.05 17.09
N GLU A 24 24.91 19.06 17.21
CA GLU A 24 23.48 18.86 17.44
C GLU A 24 22.67 19.19 16.18
N TYR A 25 21.57 18.48 15.98
CA TYR A 25 20.59 18.80 14.93
C TYR A 25 19.62 19.86 15.44
N HIS A 26 19.50 20.98 14.73
CA HIS A 26 18.55 22.04 15.03
C HIS A 26 17.41 22.03 14.00
N PRO A 27 16.19 21.62 14.40
CA PRO A 27 15.05 21.60 13.50
C PRO A 27 14.57 23.03 13.16
N LEU A 28 13.76 23.14 12.08
CA LEU A 28 13.24 24.45 11.63
C LEU A 28 12.40 25.16 12.69
N MET A 29 11.55 24.43 13.40
CA MET A 29 10.83 24.94 14.56
C MET A 29 11.66 24.73 15.82
N SER A 30 12.09 25.83 16.44
CA SER A 30 12.93 25.79 17.63
C SER A 30 12.33 24.90 18.74
N PRO A 31 13.15 24.05 19.40
CA PRO A 31 12.68 23.24 20.51
C PRO A 31 12.24 24.08 21.73
N ASP A 32 12.71 25.31 21.84
CA ASP A 32 12.48 26.21 22.99
C ASP A 32 11.23 27.10 22.84
N LYS A 33 10.56 27.05 21.67
CA LYS A 33 9.35 27.83 21.39
C LYS A 33 8.16 26.91 21.17
N GLU A 34 6.97 27.40 21.58
CA GLU A 34 5.71 26.75 21.24
C GLU A 34 5.21 27.25 19.89
N TYR A 35 4.68 26.32 19.10
CA TYR A 35 4.11 26.57 17.78
C TYR A 35 2.69 26.02 17.71
N PRO A 36 1.81 26.61 16.89
CA PRO A 36 0.50 26.01 16.62
C PRO A 36 0.69 24.69 15.85
N GLU A 37 0.31 23.61 16.47
CA GLU A 37 0.39 22.26 15.88
C GLU A 37 -1.01 21.65 15.81
N VAL A 38 -1.61 21.40 16.98
CA VAL A 38 -2.93 20.77 17.10
C VAL A 38 -3.97 21.81 17.42
N ASN A 39 -4.95 21.97 16.52
CA ASN A 39 -6.13 22.81 16.70
C ASN A 39 -7.27 22.30 15.80
N LEU A 40 -8.42 22.95 15.85
CA LEU A 40 -9.60 22.53 15.07
C LEU A 40 -9.30 22.49 13.56
N TRP A 41 -8.50 23.42 13.04
CA TRP A 41 -8.09 23.45 11.63
C TRP A 41 -7.31 22.21 11.24
N SER A 42 -6.20 21.92 11.95
CA SER A 42 -5.32 20.80 11.62
C SER A 42 -6.01 19.45 11.79
N VAL A 43 -6.83 19.31 12.83
CA VAL A 43 -7.57 18.07 13.08
C VAL A 43 -8.67 17.86 12.03
N SER A 44 -9.47 18.87 11.71
CA SER A 44 -10.55 18.74 10.72
C SER A 44 -10.01 18.40 9.33
N TRP A 45 -8.96 19.10 8.88
CA TRP A 45 -8.33 18.78 7.60
C TRP A 45 -7.65 17.43 7.62
N GLY A 46 -7.01 17.04 8.72
CA GLY A 46 -6.44 15.70 8.89
C GLY A 46 -7.49 14.59 8.75
N ILE A 47 -8.65 14.74 9.40
CA ILE A 47 -9.77 13.81 9.27
C ILE A 47 -10.29 13.77 7.83
N ALA A 48 -10.50 14.93 7.20
CA ALA A 48 -10.96 15.01 5.81
C ALA A 48 -10.00 14.26 4.85
N MET A 49 -8.69 14.45 5.03
CA MET A 49 -7.66 13.74 4.25
C MET A 49 -7.66 12.25 4.55
N ALA A 50 -7.82 11.84 5.82
CA ALA A 50 -7.89 10.43 6.19
C ALA A 50 -9.07 9.73 5.51
N VAL A 51 -10.26 10.33 5.48
CA VAL A 51 -11.44 9.78 4.78
C VAL A 51 -11.21 9.69 3.27
N LEU A 52 -10.82 10.80 2.66
CA LEU A 52 -10.68 10.93 1.21
C LEU A 52 -9.64 9.94 0.65
N PHE A 53 -8.46 9.92 1.25
CA PHE A 53 -7.38 9.06 0.79
C PHE A 53 -7.54 7.59 1.21
N SER A 54 -8.25 7.30 2.31
CA SER A 54 -8.62 5.90 2.63
C SER A 54 -9.54 5.32 1.57
N ALA A 55 -10.53 6.07 1.12
CA ALA A 55 -11.43 5.63 0.06
C ALA A 55 -10.69 5.42 -1.27
N ALA A 56 -9.87 6.40 -1.67
CA ALA A 56 -9.08 6.33 -2.90
C ALA A 56 -8.07 5.18 -2.89
N ALA A 57 -7.31 5.04 -1.80
CA ALA A 57 -6.30 3.99 -1.67
C ALA A 57 -6.94 2.59 -1.60
N ALA A 58 -8.09 2.41 -0.94
CA ALA A 58 -8.79 1.14 -0.88
C ALA A 58 -9.28 0.70 -2.27
N TYR A 59 -9.87 1.61 -3.04
CA TYR A 59 -10.30 1.31 -4.41
C TYR A 59 -9.12 0.90 -5.29
N LEU A 60 -8.08 1.73 -5.34
CA LEU A 60 -6.92 1.46 -6.19
C LEU A 60 -6.17 0.20 -5.75
N GLY A 61 -5.99 0.02 -4.44
CA GLY A 61 -5.33 -1.16 -3.90
C GLY A 61 -6.08 -2.46 -4.19
N LEU A 62 -7.40 -2.46 -4.13
CA LEU A 62 -8.23 -3.59 -4.52
C LEU A 62 -8.22 -3.83 -6.04
N LYS A 63 -8.04 -2.77 -6.83
CA LYS A 63 -7.96 -2.89 -8.28
C LYS A 63 -6.61 -3.42 -8.75
N VAL A 64 -5.52 -2.84 -8.27
CA VAL A 64 -4.14 -3.06 -8.77
C VAL A 64 -3.32 -3.99 -7.87
N GLY A 65 -3.74 -4.19 -6.62
CA GLY A 65 -2.98 -4.96 -5.64
C GLY A 65 -1.76 -4.22 -5.07
N GLN A 66 -1.67 -2.91 -5.31
CA GLN A 66 -0.64 -2.03 -4.78
C GLN A 66 -1.30 -0.86 -4.05
N VAL A 67 -0.81 -0.54 -2.88
CA VAL A 67 -1.23 0.63 -2.13
C VAL A 67 -0.18 1.71 -2.26
N PHE A 68 -0.60 2.91 -2.59
CA PHE A 68 0.28 4.08 -2.56
C PHE A 68 0.16 4.77 -1.21
N GLU A 69 1.27 5.25 -0.72
CA GLU A 69 1.29 6.08 0.48
C GLU A 69 0.93 7.53 0.12
N ALA A 70 -0.08 8.06 0.80
CA ALA A 70 -0.66 9.36 0.46
C ALA A 70 0.05 10.54 1.18
N ALA A 71 1.16 10.31 1.86
CA ALA A 71 1.85 11.31 2.67
C ALA A 71 2.22 12.56 1.87
N ILE A 72 2.77 12.39 0.65
CA ILE A 72 3.16 13.51 -0.23
C ILE A 72 1.94 14.29 -0.74
N PRO A 73 0.91 13.67 -1.36
CA PRO A 73 -0.30 14.37 -1.77
C PRO A 73 -0.98 15.13 -0.62
N ILE A 74 -1.07 14.51 0.55
CA ILE A 74 -1.67 15.13 1.73
C ILE A 74 -0.85 16.33 2.20
N ALA A 75 0.48 16.24 2.23
CA ALA A 75 1.36 17.35 2.56
C ALA A 75 1.14 18.54 1.60
N ILE A 76 0.98 18.28 0.30
CA ILE A 76 0.72 19.32 -0.70
C ILE A 76 -0.64 19.98 -0.48
N ILE A 77 -1.68 19.20 -0.20
CA ILE A 77 -3.02 19.73 0.09
C ILE A 77 -2.99 20.54 1.39
N ALA A 78 -2.34 20.05 2.44
CA ALA A 78 -2.20 20.75 3.71
C ALA A 78 -1.59 22.13 3.54
N VAL A 79 -0.48 22.19 2.79
CA VAL A 79 0.17 23.45 2.43
C VAL A 79 -0.75 24.34 1.58
N GLY A 80 -1.41 23.77 0.57
CA GLY A 80 -2.31 24.49 -0.32
C GLY A 80 -3.48 25.14 0.40
N VAL A 81 -4.18 24.40 1.28
CA VAL A 81 -5.32 24.93 2.04
C VAL A 81 -4.89 25.95 3.09
N SER A 82 -3.75 25.74 3.76
CA SER A 82 -3.21 26.70 4.72
C SER A 82 -2.77 27.99 4.03
N SER A 83 -2.17 27.90 2.84
CA SER A 83 -1.79 29.06 2.02
C SER A 83 -3.03 29.82 1.51
N ALA A 84 -4.04 29.11 1.00
CA ALA A 84 -5.29 29.71 0.55
C ALA A 84 -6.03 30.44 1.69
N ALA A 85 -6.00 29.88 2.90
CA ALA A 85 -6.53 30.51 4.11
C ALA A 85 -5.62 31.59 4.71
N LYS A 86 -4.48 31.89 4.07
CA LYS A 86 -3.48 32.89 4.52
C LYS A 86 -3.02 32.67 5.96
N ARG A 87 -2.90 31.41 6.39
CA ARG A 87 -2.44 31.08 7.75
C ARG A 87 -0.93 31.31 7.86
N LYS A 88 -0.54 32.05 8.90
CA LYS A 88 0.88 32.34 9.19
C LYS A 88 1.43 31.29 10.17
N GLY A 89 2.66 30.81 9.94
CA GLY A 89 3.30 29.82 10.82
C GLY A 89 2.59 28.47 10.84
N ALA A 90 1.98 28.05 9.74
CA ALA A 90 1.17 26.85 9.63
C ALA A 90 1.97 25.56 9.53
N LEU A 91 3.31 25.58 9.58
CA LEU A 91 4.16 24.41 9.39
C LEU A 91 3.82 23.27 10.35
N GLY A 92 3.67 23.58 11.64
CA GLY A 92 3.30 22.60 12.65
C GLY A 92 1.89 22.03 12.43
N GLU A 93 0.92 22.87 12.04
CA GLU A 93 -0.43 22.46 11.68
C GLU A 93 -0.43 21.52 10.45
N ASN A 94 0.36 21.86 9.42
CA ASN A 94 0.47 21.07 8.19
C ASN A 94 1.10 19.68 8.45
N VAL A 95 2.05 19.57 9.37
CA VAL A 95 2.60 18.28 9.80
C VAL A 95 1.52 17.43 10.49
N ILE A 96 0.69 18.01 11.33
CA ILE A 96 -0.42 17.27 11.98
C ILE A 96 -1.47 16.85 10.95
N ILE A 97 -1.84 17.71 10.00
CA ILE A 97 -2.75 17.33 8.89
C ILE A 97 -2.18 16.14 8.13
N GLN A 98 -0.89 16.21 7.75
CA GLN A 98 -0.22 15.15 7.03
C GLN A 98 -0.18 13.85 7.86
N SER A 99 0.19 13.92 9.14
CA SER A 99 0.32 12.74 10.00
C SER A 99 -1.03 12.04 10.28
N ILE A 100 -2.11 12.81 10.51
CA ILE A 100 -3.46 12.23 10.66
C ILE A 100 -3.93 11.64 9.33
N GLY A 101 -3.78 12.39 8.25
CA GLY A 101 -4.21 11.97 6.91
C GLY A 101 -3.46 10.74 6.39
N ALA A 102 -2.16 10.63 6.67
CA ALA A 102 -1.33 9.50 6.27
C ALA A 102 -1.74 8.16 6.90
N CYS A 103 -2.63 8.16 7.93
CA CYS A 103 -3.26 6.92 8.40
C CYS A 103 -4.01 6.20 7.27
N SER A 104 -4.50 6.93 6.28
CA SER A 104 -5.25 6.38 5.15
C SER A 104 -4.49 5.27 4.43
N GLY A 105 -3.31 5.53 3.91
CA GLY A 105 -2.53 4.55 3.14
C GLY A 105 -2.13 3.34 3.98
N VAL A 106 -1.69 3.57 5.21
CA VAL A 106 -1.19 2.49 6.07
C VAL A 106 -2.30 1.57 6.61
N ILE A 107 -3.46 2.11 6.98
CA ILE A 107 -4.61 1.29 7.40
C ILE A 107 -5.16 0.51 6.20
N VAL A 108 -5.27 1.16 5.04
CA VAL A 108 -5.69 0.49 3.81
C VAL A 108 -4.75 -0.65 3.47
N ALA A 109 -3.44 -0.44 3.47
CA ALA A 109 -2.47 -1.49 3.14
C ALA A 109 -2.59 -2.71 4.06
N GLY A 110 -2.84 -2.51 5.35
CA GLY A 110 -3.10 -3.60 6.28
C GLY A 110 -4.42 -4.34 6.01
N ALA A 111 -5.49 -3.59 5.78
CA ALA A 111 -6.85 -4.13 5.67
C ALA A 111 -7.11 -4.84 4.33
N ILE A 112 -6.77 -4.21 3.20
CA ILE A 112 -7.18 -4.73 1.87
C ILE A 112 -6.44 -5.97 1.42
N PHE A 113 -5.32 -6.30 2.03
CA PHE A 113 -4.57 -7.50 1.67
C PHE A 113 -5.14 -8.77 2.30
N THR A 114 -5.87 -8.64 3.40
CA THR A 114 -6.43 -9.78 4.15
C THR A 114 -7.96 -9.81 4.16
N LEU A 115 -8.59 -8.73 4.59
CA LEU A 115 -10.01 -8.73 4.93
C LEU A 115 -10.94 -8.99 3.74
N PRO A 116 -10.69 -8.51 2.51
CA PRO A 116 -11.53 -8.87 1.36
C PRO A 116 -11.50 -10.36 1.02
N ALA A 117 -10.46 -11.12 1.47
CA ALA A 117 -10.42 -12.56 1.33
C ALA A 117 -11.55 -13.26 2.08
N LEU A 118 -12.09 -12.64 3.15
CA LEU A 118 -13.28 -13.15 3.84
C LEU A 118 -14.48 -13.23 2.90
N TYR A 119 -14.73 -12.21 2.09
CA TYR A 119 -15.81 -12.22 1.10
C TYR A 119 -15.54 -13.22 -0.03
N ILE A 120 -14.30 -13.35 -0.48
CA ILE A 120 -13.91 -14.32 -1.52
C ILE A 120 -14.16 -15.75 -1.04
N LEU A 121 -13.83 -16.06 0.21
CA LEU A 121 -14.08 -17.36 0.80
C LEU A 121 -15.56 -17.57 1.15
N GLN A 122 -16.30 -16.51 1.53
CA GLN A 122 -17.74 -16.58 1.77
C GLN A 122 -18.51 -16.98 0.50
N ASP A 123 -18.08 -16.53 -0.68
CA ASP A 123 -18.67 -16.98 -1.95
C ASP A 123 -18.55 -18.50 -2.14
N LYS A 124 -17.48 -19.10 -1.63
CA LYS A 124 -17.23 -20.55 -1.67
C LYS A 124 -17.82 -21.32 -0.49
N TYR A 125 -17.83 -20.67 0.68
CA TYR A 125 -18.30 -21.24 1.96
C TYR A 125 -19.36 -20.31 2.57
N PRO A 126 -20.65 -20.44 2.15
CA PRO A 126 -21.73 -19.54 2.57
C PRO A 126 -22.02 -19.52 4.08
N GLU A 127 -21.52 -20.51 4.82
CA GLU A 127 -21.62 -20.55 6.29
C GLU A 127 -20.72 -19.52 6.99
N MET A 128 -19.76 -18.92 6.27
CA MET A 128 -18.91 -17.85 6.82
C MET A 128 -19.71 -16.58 7.00
N THR A 129 -19.68 -16.03 8.21
CA THR A 129 -20.27 -14.71 8.49
C THR A 129 -19.21 -13.64 8.38
N VAL A 130 -19.42 -12.66 7.53
CA VAL A 130 -18.53 -11.53 7.32
C VAL A 130 -19.33 -10.24 7.51
N ASP A 131 -18.91 -9.41 8.44
CA ASP A 131 -19.57 -8.15 8.70
C ASP A 131 -18.59 -6.95 8.76
N PHE A 132 -19.16 -5.75 8.76
CA PHE A 132 -18.39 -4.50 8.86
C PHE A 132 -17.60 -4.42 10.16
N MET A 133 -18.17 -4.90 11.28
CA MET A 133 -17.53 -4.77 12.59
C MET A 133 -16.25 -5.60 12.69
N GLN A 134 -16.21 -6.79 12.10
CA GLN A 134 -14.99 -7.60 12.04
C GLN A 134 -13.86 -6.87 11.30
N MET A 135 -14.17 -6.26 10.17
CA MET A 135 -13.19 -5.49 9.39
C MET A 135 -12.74 -4.23 10.11
N PHE A 136 -13.69 -3.49 10.68
CA PHE A 136 -13.42 -2.25 11.39
C PHE A 136 -12.58 -2.50 12.66
N ILE A 137 -12.99 -3.45 13.51
CA ILE A 137 -12.32 -3.73 14.78
C ILE A 137 -10.91 -4.30 14.54
N SER A 138 -10.73 -5.24 13.59
CA SER A 138 -9.42 -5.80 13.29
C SER A 138 -8.44 -4.73 12.77
N SER A 139 -8.89 -3.85 11.87
CA SER A 139 -8.07 -2.75 11.36
C SER A 139 -7.76 -1.72 12.45
N LEU A 140 -8.74 -1.38 13.29
CA LEU A 140 -8.56 -0.43 14.38
C LEU A 140 -7.58 -0.94 15.43
N LEU A 141 -7.78 -2.16 15.93
CA LEU A 141 -6.91 -2.77 16.94
C LEU A 141 -5.49 -2.96 16.42
N GLY A 142 -5.35 -3.42 15.17
CA GLY A 142 -4.05 -3.54 14.50
C GLY A 142 -3.35 -2.19 14.41
N GLY A 143 -4.04 -1.15 13.94
CA GLY A 143 -3.48 0.20 13.85
C GLY A 143 -3.04 0.77 15.21
N ILE A 144 -3.83 0.57 16.25
CA ILE A 144 -3.49 1.00 17.62
C ILE A 144 -2.25 0.24 18.13
N LEU A 145 -2.18 -1.08 17.94
CA LEU A 145 -0.99 -1.88 18.30
C LEU A 145 0.25 -1.42 17.56
N GLY A 146 0.14 -1.12 16.26
CA GLY A 146 1.24 -0.62 15.45
C GLY A 146 1.80 0.71 15.96
N ILE A 147 0.94 1.64 16.38
CA ILE A 147 1.36 2.91 17.01
C ILE A 147 2.10 2.63 18.32
N LEU A 148 1.48 1.86 19.21
CA LEU A 148 2.00 1.61 20.56
C LEU A 148 3.32 0.82 20.54
N PHE A 149 3.45 -0.17 19.67
CA PHE A 149 4.66 -0.97 19.55
C PHE A 149 5.81 -0.23 18.87
N LEU A 150 5.52 0.78 18.04
CA LEU A 150 6.55 1.57 17.37
C LEU A 150 7.17 2.63 18.27
N ILE A 151 6.37 3.30 19.12
CA ILE A 151 6.83 4.47 19.90
C ILE A 151 8.14 4.20 20.67
N PRO A 152 8.34 3.05 21.34
CA PRO A 152 9.61 2.75 22.02
C PRO A 152 10.85 2.78 21.12
N PHE A 153 10.66 2.51 19.81
CA PHE A 153 11.76 2.48 18.85
C PHE A 153 11.97 3.81 18.10
N ARG A 154 11.07 4.80 18.28
CA ARG A 154 11.16 6.11 17.61
C ARG A 154 12.54 6.73 17.79
N LYS A 155 13.01 6.84 19.02
CA LYS A 155 14.27 7.50 19.32
C LYS A 155 15.43 6.87 18.57
N TYR A 156 15.48 5.55 18.53
CA TYR A 156 16.51 4.81 17.81
C TYR A 156 16.52 5.13 16.31
N PHE A 157 15.38 4.93 15.61
CA PHE A 157 15.33 5.10 14.17
C PHE A 157 15.43 6.56 13.73
N VAL A 158 14.83 7.47 14.49
CA VAL A 158 14.62 8.85 14.07
C VAL A 158 15.76 9.77 14.52
N SER A 159 16.23 9.62 15.78
CA SER A 159 17.18 10.51 16.43
C SER A 159 18.58 9.90 16.57
N ASP A 160 18.70 8.70 17.20
CA ASP A 160 20.01 8.12 17.51
C ASP A 160 20.75 7.68 16.24
N LYS A 161 20.01 7.26 15.21
CA LYS A 161 20.50 6.91 13.86
C LYS A 161 20.31 8.06 12.86
N HIS A 162 20.51 9.29 13.32
CA HIS A 162 20.41 10.48 12.48
C HIS A 162 21.40 10.43 11.29
N GLY A 163 20.86 10.58 10.08
CA GLY A 163 21.65 10.59 8.85
C GLY A 163 22.15 9.22 8.37
N GLU A 164 21.95 8.13 9.15
CA GLU A 164 22.29 6.77 8.71
C GLU A 164 21.22 6.17 7.79
N TYR A 165 19.96 6.57 7.97
CA TYR A 165 18.82 6.10 7.18
C TYR A 165 18.32 7.19 6.23
N PRO A 166 18.12 6.88 4.93
CA PRO A 166 17.74 7.88 3.93
C PRO A 166 16.31 8.39 4.07
N PHE A 167 15.38 7.60 4.58
CA PHE A 167 13.96 7.96 4.71
C PHE A 167 13.41 8.66 3.45
N PRO A 168 13.38 8.01 2.28
CA PRO A 168 13.14 8.71 1.01
C PRO A 168 11.76 9.38 0.95
N GLU A 169 10.73 8.75 1.48
CA GLU A 169 9.37 9.30 1.52
C GLU A 169 9.25 10.47 2.50
N ALA A 170 9.83 10.33 3.70
CA ALA A 170 9.87 11.43 4.67
C ALA A 170 10.64 12.63 4.12
N THR A 171 11.72 12.41 3.38
CA THR A 171 12.48 13.46 2.71
C THR A 171 11.62 14.23 1.71
N ALA A 172 10.91 13.52 0.83
CA ALA A 172 10.03 14.14 -0.16
C ALA A 172 8.88 14.93 0.49
N SER A 173 8.20 14.33 1.47
CA SER A 173 7.11 15.00 2.21
C SER A 173 7.60 16.23 2.97
N THR A 174 8.78 16.15 3.59
CA THR A 174 9.38 17.29 4.31
C THR A 174 9.73 18.43 3.37
N GLN A 175 10.30 18.15 2.19
CA GLN A 175 10.58 19.16 1.18
C GLN A 175 9.32 19.89 0.74
N VAL A 176 8.22 19.17 0.54
CA VAL A 176 6.91 19.77 0.22
C VAL A 176 6.43 20.70 1.33
N LEU A 177 6.46 20.25 2.58
CA LEU A 177 6.00 21.04 3.73
C LEU A 177 6.82 22.32 3.91
N VAL A 178 8.14 22.24 3.75
CA VAL A 178 9.04 23.41 3.83
C VAL A 178 8.83 24.36 2.66
N SER A 179 8.64 23.84 1.43
CA SER A 179 8.41 24.67 0.24
C SER A 179 7.10 25.44 0.33
N GLY A 180 6.14 24.93 1.07
CA GLY A 180 4.85 25.56 1.32
C GLY A 180 4.93 26.86 2.09
N GLU A 181 5.92 27.01 2.94
CA GLU A 181 6.20 28.29 3.60
C GLU A 181 6.58 29.42 2.62
N LYS A 182 7.05 29.04 1.41
CA LYS A 182 7.46 29.97 0.34
C LYS A 182 6.33 30.36 -0.63
N GLY A 183 5.11 29.82 -0.51
CA GLY A 183 4.00 30.30 -1.32
C GLY A 183 3.12 29.27 -2.05
N GLY A 184 3.04 28.03 -1.67
CA GLY A 184 1.94 27.10 -2.01
C GLY A 184 1.63 26.83 -3.50
N SER A 185 2.47 27.28 -4.44
CA SER A 185 2.25 27.17 -5.89
C SER A 185 2.25 25.72 -6.42
N GLN A 186 2.76 24.77 -5.62
CA GLN A 186 2.85 23.36 -6.00
C GLN A 186 1.50 22.62 -5.91
N ALA A 187 0.53 23.13 -5.15
CA ALA A 187 -0.80 22.52 -5.07
C ALA A 187 -1.58 22.60 -6.39
N LYS A 188 -1.37 23.65 -7.19
CA LYS A 188 -2.10 23.86 -8.45
C LYS A 188 -1.87 22.77 -9.49
N PRO A 189 -0.65 22.32 -9.80
CA PRO A 189 -0.40 21.19 -10.70
C PRO A 189 -1.05 19.89 -10.23
N LEU A 190 -0.98 19.60 -8.94
CA LEU A 190 -1.62 18.43 -8.33
C LEU A 190 -3.15 18.44 -8.53
N LEU A 191 -3.80 19.56 -8.21
CA LEU A 191 -5.26 19.70 -8.33
C LEU A 191 -5.72 19.60 -9.78
N ILE A 192 -5.02 20.27 -10.71
CA ILE A 192 -5.34 20.19 -12.15
C ILE A 192 -5.19 18.76 -12.64
N ALA A 193 -4.09 18.09 -12.30
CA ALA A 193 -3.89 16.69 -12.69
C ALA A 193 -4.92 15.76 -12.04
N GLY A 194 -5.30 16.04 -10.79
CA GLY A 194 -6.38 15.32 -10.10
C GLY A 194 -7.73 15.45 -10.80
N LEU A 195 -8.05 16.65 -11.29
CA LEU A 195 -9.26 16.86 -12.09
C LEU A 195 -9.18 16.16 -13.45
N VAL A 196 -8.05 16.26 -14.15
CA VAL A 196 -7.88 15.60 -15.46
C VAL A 196 -7.95 14.08 -15.32
N GLY A 197 -7.15 13.50 -14.43
CA GLY A 197 -7.15 12.05 -14.19
C GLY A 197 -8.46 11.53 -13.61
N GLY A 198 -9.05 12.30 -12.70
CA GLY A 198 -10.33 11.97 -12.09
C GLY A 198 -11.49 11.98 -13.10
N LEU A 199 -11.59 13.01 -13.93
CA LEU A 199 -12.61 13.06 -14.99
C LEU A 199 -12.40 11.95 -16.02
N TYR A 200 -11.15 11.69 -16.40
CA TYR A 200 -10.82 10.61 -17.33
C TYR A 200 -11.31 9.26 -16.81
N ASP A 201 -10.91 8.87 -15.60
CA ASP A 201 -11.29 7.58 -15.02
C ASP A 201 -12.80 7.54 -14.68
N PHE A 202 -13.41 8.67 -14.29
CA PHE A 202 -14.84 8.75 -14.05
C PHE A 202 -15.68 8.52 -15.32
N ILE A 203 -15.27 9.08 -16.45
CA ILE A 203 -15.95 8.88 -17.74
C ILE A 203 -15.90 7.41 -18.13
N VAL A 204 -14.75 6.77 -17.99
CA VAL A 204 -14.61 5.33 -18.27
C VAL A 204 -15.49 4.50 -17.36
N ALA A 205 -15.36 4.70 -16.06
CA ALA A 205 -16.01 3.86 -15.05
C ALA A 205 -17.53 4.07 -15.01
N THR A 206 -18.02 5.28 -15.27
CA THR A 206 -19.45 5.64 -15.09
C THR A 206 -20.23 5.55 -16.39
N PHE A 207 -19.69 6.05 -17.48
CA PHE A 207 -20.38 6.14 -18.76
C PHE A 207 -19.94 5.07 -19.76
N GLY A 208 -18.74 4.50 -19.60
CA GLY A 208 -18.20 3.53 -20.55
C GLY A 208 -18.02 4.08 -21.96
N TRP A 209 -17.56 5.35 -22.10
CA TRP A 209 -17.33 5.95 -23.42
C TRP A 209 -16.24 5.25 -24.21
N TRP A 210 -15.31 4.58 -23.53
CA TRP A 210 -14.36 3.65 -24.10
C TRP A 210 -14.08 2.53 -23.12
N ASN A 211 -13.47 1.44 -23.60
CA ASN A 211 -13.15 0.29 -22.75
C ASN A 211 -12.00 0.63 -21.79
N GLU A 212 -12.04 0.14 -20.58
CA GLU A 212 -10.98 0.33 -19.60
C GLU A 212 -9.69 -0.42 -19.97
N ASN A 213 -9.83 -1.55 -20.66
CA ASN A 213 -8.73 -2.39 -21.10
C ASN A 213 -8.71 -2.49 -22.61
N PHE A 214 -7.51 -2.42 -23.18
CA PHE A 214 -7.26 -2.79 -24.56
C PHE A 214 -6.66 -4.20 -24.60
N THR A 215 -7.09 -5.02 -25.57
CA THR A 215 -6.55 -6.36 -25.79
C THR A 215 -6.15 -6.58 -27.25
N THR A 216 -5.08 -7.35 -27.47
CA THR A 216 -4.65 -7.73 -28.83
C THR A 216 -5.68 -8.57 -29.58
N ARG A 217 -6.70 -9.11 -28.89
CA ARG A 217 -7.81 -9.86 -29.51
C ARG A 217 -8.68 -9.00 -30.47
N VAL A 218 -8.61 -7.69 -30.35
CA VAL A 218 -9.30 -6.76 -31.30
C VAL A 218 -8.88 -6.99 -32.75
N CYS A 219 -7.65 -7.46 -32.98
CA CYS A 219 -7.14 -7.79 -34.31
C CYS A 219 -7.28 -9.29 -34.54
N GLY A 220 -7.74 -9.71 -35.76
CA GLY A 220 -7.94 -11.12 -36.09
C GLY A 220 -6.68 -12.00 -35.95
N LEU A 221 -5.50 -11.43 -36.17
CA LEU A 221 -4.21 -12.07 -35.88
C LEU A 221 -4.03 -12.31 -34.37
N GLY A 222 -4.41 -11.34 -33.54
CA GLY A 222 -4.30 -11.45 -32.08
C GLY A 222 -5.25 -12.48 -31.49
N GLU A 223 -6.47 -12.61 -32.03
CA GLU A 223 -7.41 -13.65 -31.65
C GLU A 223 -6.87 -15.04 -32.02
N THR A 224 -6.33 -15.21 -33.24
CA THR A 224 -5.71 -16.47 -33.67
C THR A 224 -4.52 -16.87 -32.77
N LEU A 225 -3.70 -15.90 -32.34
CA LEU A 225 -2.59 -16.14 -31.39
C LEU A 225 -3.10 -16.52 -30.00
N ALA A 226 -4.17 -15.87 -29.54
CA ALA A 226 -4.77 -16.20 -28.25
C ALA A 226 -5.37 -17.62 -28.22
N GLU A 227 -6.04 -18.03 -29.29
CA GLU A 227 -6.64 -19.37 -29.40
C GLU A 227 -5.59 -20.47 -29.57
N LYS A 228 -4.67 -20.31 -30.53
CA LYS A 228 -3.72 -21.37 -30.92
C LYS A 228 -2.45 -21.38 -30.09
N ALA A 229 -1.82 -20.22 -29.89
CA ALA A 229 -0.55 -20.09 -29.17
C ALA A 229 -0.73 -19.70 -27.71
N LYS A 230 -1.95 -19.42 -27.26
CA LYS A 230 -2.25 -18.93 -25.91
C LYS A 230 -1.51 -17.63 -25.53
N VAL A 231 -1.20 -16.80 -26.54
CA VAL A 231 -0.53 -15.51 -26.36
C VAL A 231 -1.55 -14.39 -26.49
N VAL A 232 -1.69 -13.61 -25.43
CA VAL A 232 -2.54 -12.41 -25.41
C VAL A 232 -1.84 -11.30 -24.62
N LEU A 233 -1.89 -10.07 -25.16
CA LEU A 233 -1.44 -8.88 -24.44
C LEU A 233 -2.64 -8.00 -24.12
N LYS A 234 -2.66 -7.47 -22.91
CA LYS A 234 -3.71 -6.58 -22.41
C LYS A 234 -3.09 -5.41 -21.68
N ILE A 235 -3.67 -4.23 -21.79
CA ILE A 235 -3.24 -3.03 -21.07
C ILE A 235 -4.46 -2.27 -20.56
N ASN A 236 -4.42 -1.91 -19.28
CA ASN A 236 -5.38 -1.00 -18.67
C ASN A 236 -5.02 0.44 -19.04
N THR A 237 -5.99 1.21 -19.47
CA THR A 237 -5.81 2.58 -19.96
C THR A 237 -6.14 3.65 -18.91
N GLY A 238 -6.26 3.27 -17.63
CA GLY A 238 -6.63 4.16 -16.53
C GLY A 238 -5.53 5.16 -16.13
N ALA A 239 -5.96 6.36 -15.78
CA ALA A 239 -5.06 7.44 -15.37
C ALA A 239 -4.37 7.14 -14.03
N ALA A 240 -5.10 6.56 -13.06
CA ALA A 240 -4.55 6.23 -11.76
C ALA A 240 -3.41 5.19 -11.85
N VAL A 241 -3.56 4.17 -12.71
CA VAL A 241 -2.55 3.12 -12.89
C VAL A 241 -1.31 3.66 -13.61
N LEU A 242 -1.50 4.53 -14.61
CA LEU A 242 -0.40 5.24 -15.28
C LEU A 242 0.40 6.09 -14.29
N GLY A 243 -0.29 6.85 -13.44
CA GLY A 243 0.32 7.68 -12.40
C GLY A 243 1.12 6.84 -11.40
N LEU A 244 0.58 5.69 -10.98
CA LEU A 244 1.28 4.77 -10.09
C LEU A 244 2.59 4.27 -10.73
N GLY A 245 2.57 3.91 -12.02
CA GLY A 245 3.77 3.51 -12.75
C GLY A 245 4.84 4.61 -12.78
N TYR A 246 4.43 5.87 -12.94
CA TYR A 246 5.35 7.01 -12.90
C TYR A 246 6.06 7.12 -11.53
N ILE A 247 5.33 6.95 -10.43
CA ILE A 247 5.88 7.04 -9.06
C ILE A 247 6.80 5.86 -8.75
N ILE A 248 6.41 4.64 -9.11
CA ILE A 248 7.21 3.43 -8.91
C ILE A 248 8.56 3.52 -9.64
N GLY A 249 8.58 4.18 -10.79
CA GLY A 249 9.77 4.36 -11.62
C GLY A 249 10.11 3.14 -12.48
N LEU A 250 10.96 3.38 -13.50
CA LEU A 250 11.22 2.39 -14.54
C LEU A 250 11.82 1.08 -14.03
N LYS A 251 12.76 1.14 -13.07
CA LYS A 251 13.47 -0.06 -12.59
C LYS A 251 12.52 -1.10 -11.98
N TYR A 252 11.70 -0.68 -11.03
CA TYR A 252 10.76 -1.58 -10.36
C TYR A 252 9.59 -1.97 -11.27
N ALA A 253 9.05 -1.01 -12.03
CA ALA A 253 8.01 -1.28 -13.01
C ALA A 253 8.46 -2.31 -14.06
N ALA A 254 9.71 -2.24 -14.52
CA ALA A 254 10.29 -3.21 -15.46
C ALA A 254 10.40 -4.61 -14.84
N ILE A 255 10.79 -4.71 -13.57
CA ILE A 255 10.89 -6.02 -12.88
C ILE A 255 9.49 -6.64 -12.69
N ILE A 256 8.50 -5.85 -12.27
CA ILE A 256 7.12 -6.31 -12.13
C ILE A 256 6.57 -6.76 -13.50
N CYS A 257 6.78 -5.94 -14.53
CA CYS A 257 6.34 -6.25 -15.88
C CYS A 257 7.05 -7.48 -16.46
N ALA A 258 8.35 -7.67 -16.17
CA ALA A 258 9.09 -8.87 -16.57
C ALA A 258 8.49 -10.14 -15.98
N GLY A 259 8.04 -10.11 -14.71
CA GLY A 259 7.30 -11.20 -14.09
C GLY A 259 6.00 -11.53 -14.84
N SER A 260 5.23 -10.51 -15.21
CA SER A 260 4.01 -10.69 -16.02
C SER A 260 4.32 -11.24 -17.41
N LEU A 261 5.29 -10.68 -18.10
CA LEU A 261 5.66 -11.15 -19.46
C LEU A 261 6.18 -12.57 -19.42
N ALA A 262 6.95 -12.97 -18.38
CA ALA A 262 7.36 -14.35 -18.20
C ALA A 262 6.16 -15.30 -18.09
N VAL A 263 5.11 -14.90 -17.39
CA VAL A 263 3.89 -15.71 -17.32
C VAL A 263 3.15 -15.76 -18.65
N TRP A 264 2.85 -14.61 -19.25
CA TRP A 264 1.96 -14.51 -20.41
C TRP A 264 2.62 -14.87 -21.74
N LEU A 265 3.94 -14.77 -21.85
CA LEU A 265 4.68 -15.10 -23.08
C LEU A 265 5.47 -16.41 -22.98
N LEU A 266 5.78 -16.92 -21.78
CA LEU A 266 6.56 -18.14 -21.61
C LEU A 266 5.77 -19.24 -20.91
N ILE A 267 5.21 -18.98 -19.69
CA ILE A 267 4.58 -20.04 -18.90
C ILE A 267 3.24 -20.48 -19.51
N VAL A 268 2.33 -19.56 -19.79
CA VAL A 268 1.00 -19.90 -20.33
C VAL A 268 1.11 -20.58 -21.71
N PRO A 269 1.85 -20.03 -22.69
CA PRO A 269 2.09 -20.74 -23.96
C PRO A 269 2.87 -22.04 -23.80
N GLY A 270 3.88 -22.06 -22.92
CA GLY A 270 4.68 -23.24 -22.62
C GLY A 270 3.87 -24.37 -22.03
N MET A 271 2.94 -24.10 -21.13
CA MET A 271 1.99 -25.09 -20.62
C MET A 271 1.14 -25.70 -21.72
N ASN A 272 0.64 -24.89 -22.64
CA ASN A 272 -0.11 -25.39 -23.80
C ASN A 272 0.75 -26.28 -24.71
N LEU A 273 2.01 -25.91 -24.92
CA LEU A 273 2.94 -26.67 -25.75
C LEU A 273 3.34 -28.01 -25.13
N LEU A 274 3.57 -28.04 -23.81
CA LEU A 274 4.08 -29.21 -23.11
C LEU A 274 2.97 -30.15 -22.61
N PHE A 275 1.81 -29.59 -22.23
CA PHE A 275 0.73 -30.32 -21.56
C PHE A 275 -0.63 -30.13 -22.22
N GLY A 276 -0.69 -29.65 -23.48
CA GLY A 276 -1.93 -29.26 -24.13
C GLY A 276 -3.05 -30.28 -24.07
N ASP A 277 -2.73 -31.56 -24.31
CA ASP A 277 -3.71 -32.65 -24.32
C ASP A 277 -3.95 -33.26 -22.93
N GLN A 278 -3.34 -32.73 -21.87
CA GLN A 278 -3.44 -33.28 -20.51
C GLN A 278 -4.48 -32.52 -19.68
N LEU A 279 -5.21 -33.27 -18.86
CA LEU A 279 -6.09 -32.74 -17.82
C LEU A 279 -5.30 -32.71 -16.49
N LEU A 280 -4.90 -31.51 -16.07
CA LEU A 280 -4.14 -31.30 -14.84
C LEU A 280 -5.07 -30.82 -13.72
N ASN A 281 -5.74 -31.72 -13.05
CA ASN A 281 -6.77 -31.41 -12.05
C ASN A 281 -6.53 -32.04 -10.67
N ALA A 282 -5.31 -32.51 -10.39
CA ALA A 282 -4.98 -33.24 -9.16
C ALA A 282 -5.35 -32.45 -7.85
N TRP A 283 -5.31 -31.13 -7.87
CA TRP A 283 -5.65 -30.28 -6.71
C TRP A 283 -7.02 -29.60 -6.83
N ASN A 284 -7.63 -29.58 -8.02
CA ASN A 284 -8.94 -28.99 -8.26
C ASN A 284 -9.78 -29.87 -9.20
N PRO A 285 -10.58 -30.79 -8.63
CA PRO A 285 -11.43 -31.70 -9.41
C PRO A 285 -12.48 -31.02 -10.28
N SER A 286 -12.77 -29.73 -10.06
CA SER A 286 -13.71 -28.96 -10.88
C SER A 286 -13.15 -28.59 -12.26
N ILE A 287 -11.84 -28.75 -12.46
CA ILE A 287 -11.20 -28.58 -13.76
C ILE A 287 -11.52 -29.80 -14.62
N THR A 288 -12.30 -29.58 -15.68
CA THR A 288 -12.77 -30.64 -16.60
C THR A 288 -12.23 -30.49 -18.02
N GLN A 289 -11.55 -29.37 -18.33
CA GLN A 289 -10.97 -29.07 -19.64
C GLN A 289 -9.49 -29.40 -19.67
N THR A 290 -8.99 -29.81 -20.84
CA THR A 290 -7.55 -29.92 -21.09
C THR A 290 -6.92 -28.53 -21.25
N ILE A 291 -5.60 -28.44 -21.12
CA ILE A 291 -4.88 -27.15 -21.24
C ILE A 291 -5.13 -26.49 -22.60
N SER A 292 -5.19 -27.27 -23.70
CA SER A 292 -5.44 -26.76 -25.06
C SER A 292 -6.86 -26.20 -25.25
N GLU A 293 -7.84 -26.73 -24.53
CA GLU A 293 -9.23 -26.26 -24.56
C GLU A 293 -9.45 -24.98 -23.76
N MET A 294 -8.57 -24.70 -22.78
CA MET A 294 -8.70 -23.52 -21.92
C MET A 294 -8.32 -22.24 -22.65
N ALA A 295 -8.99 -21.13 -22.28
CA ALA A 295 -8.54 -19.79 -22.65
C ALA A 295 -7.21 -19.44 -21.90
N PRO A 296 -6.35 -18.58 -22.47
CA PRO A 296 -5.12 -18.14 -21.80
C PRO A 296 -5.34 -17.64 -20.38
N GLU A 297 -6.43 -16.90 -20.17
CA GLU A 297 -6.82 -16.33 -18.89
C GLU A 297 -7.15 -17.42 -17.85
N THR A 298 -7.75 -18.53 -18.30
CA THR A 298 -8.05 -19.69 -17.44
C THR A 298 -6.76 -20.42 -17.04
N ILE A 299 -5.84 -20.65 -17.99
CA ILE A 299 -4.52 -21.22 -17.70
C ILE A 299 -3.76 -20.35 -16.71
N PHE A 300 -3.79 -19.04 -16.88
CA PHE A 300 -3.21 -18.08 -15.94
C PHE A 300 -3.81 -18.25 -14.53
N LYS A 301 -5.13 -18.24 -14.44
CA LYS A 301 -5.86 -18.28 -13.16
C LYS A 301 -5.63 -19.60 -12.40
N GLU A 302 -5.72 -20.73 -13.09
CA GLU A 302 -5.69 -22.05 -12.46
C GLU A 302 -4.26 -22.54 -12.18
N TYR A 303 -3.26 -22.12 -12.96
CA TYR A 303 -1.89 -22.65 -12.88
C TYR A 303 -0.83 -21.58 -12.65
N ALA A 304 -0.65 -20.67 -13.59
CA ALA A 304 0.50 -19.76 -13.59
C ALA A 304 0.51 -18.80 -12.38
N LYS A 305 -0.66 -18.34 -11.95
CA LYS A 305 -0.85 -17.50 -10.77
C LYS A 305 -0.31 -18.16 -9.49
N SER A 306 -0.43 -19.48 -9.37
CA SER A 306 0.05 -20.25 -8.22
C SER A 306 1.58 -20.21 -8.09
N ILE A 307 2.30 -20.13 -9.20
CA ILE A 307 3.76 -19.94 -9.18
C ILE A 307 4.10 -18.57 -8.56
N GLY A 308 3.37 -17.52 -8.94
CA GLY A 308 3.49 -16.20 -8.32
C GLY A 308 3.25 -16.21 -6.81
N ILE A 309 2.24 -16.95 -6.33
CA ILE A 309 1.94 -17.11 -4.89
C ILE A 309 3.15 -17.72 -4.15
N GLY A 310 3.71 -18.80 -4.67
CA GLY A 310 4.90 -19.42 -4.08
C GLY A 310 6.10 -18.48 -4.04
N GLY A 311 6.29 -17.69 -5.09
CA GLY A 311 7.34 -16.66 -5.17
C GLY A 311 7.16 -15.56 -4.13
N ILE A 312 5.93 -15.05 -3.95
CA ILE A 312 5.61 -14.03 -2.93
C ILE A 312 5.87 -14.58 -1.53
N ALA A 313 5.42 -15.79 -1.23
CA ALA A 313 5.63 -16.44 0.06
C ALA A 313 7.12 -16.57 0.40
N MET A 314 7.91 -17.09 -0.53
CA MET A 314 9.36 -17.27 -0.32
C MET A 314 10.08 -15.92 -0.22
N ALA A 315 9.70 -14.91 -1.01
CA ALA A 315 10.26 -13.57 -0.91
C ALA A 315 9.97 -12.95 0.48
N GLY A 316 8.80 -13.21 1.06
CA GLY A 316 8.47 -12.83 2.43
C GLY A 316 9.39 -13.48 3.46
N VAL A 317 9.61 -14.81 3.35
CA VAL A 317 10.54 -15.57 4.21
C VAL A 317 11.96 -14.98 4.13
N ILE A 318 12.46 -14.77 2.90
CA ILE A 318 13.79 -14.18 2.66
C ILE A 318 13.90 -12.79 3.31
N GLY A 319 12.84 -11.97 3.20
CA GLY A 319 12.78 -10.65 3.82
C GLY A 319 12.97 -10.70 5.34
N ILE A 320 12.34 -11.65 6.03
CA ILE A 320 12.50 -11.85 7.47
C ILE A 320 13.93 -12.26 7.82
N PHE A 321 14.51 -13.24 7.10
CA PHE A 321 15.89 -13.65 7.35
C PHE A 321 16.90 -12.51 7.14
N ARG A 322 16.72 -11.70 6.11
CA ARG A 322 17.57 -10.51 5.88
C ARG A 322 17.46 -9.47 7.00
N SER A 323 16.27 -9.35 7.58
CA SER A 323 15.99 -8.40 8.68
C SER A 323 16.34 -8.95 10.07
N TRP A 324 16.79 -10.19 10.19
CA TRP A 324 17.02 -10.85 11.49
C TRP A 324 17.99 -10.10 12.41
N GLY A 325 19.07 -9.55 11.86
CA GLY A 325 20.04 -8.74 12.62
C GLY A 325 19.40 -7.49 13.25
N ILE A 326 18.45 -6.90 12.54
CA ILE A 326 17.71 -5.70 12.95
C ILE A 326 16.69 -6.06 14.03
N ILE A 327 15.97 -7.16 13.85
CA ILE A 327 15.04 -7.68 14.85
C ILE A 327 15.78 -7.91 16.16
N LYS A 328 16.94 -8.56 16.11
CA LYS A 328 17.77 -8.83 17.30
C LYS A 328 18.23 -7.53 17.99
N SER A 329 18.66 -6.53 17.21
CA SER A 329 19.10 -5.24 17.77
C SER A 329 17.95 -4.45 18.38
N ALA A 330 16.77 -4.47 17.75
CA ALA A 330 15.58 -3.78 18.21
C ALA A 330 15.01 -4.39 19.50
N VAL A 331 14.96 -5.73 19.60
CA VAL A 331 14.58 -6.42 20.85
C VAL A 331 15.55 -6.10 21.98
N GLY A 332 16.86 -6.05 21.69
CA GLY A 332 17.87 -5.65 22.69
C GLY A 332 17.71 -4.21 23.19
N LEU A 333 17.28 -3.30 22.31
CA LEU A 333 16.98 -1.91 22.67
C LEU A 333 15.72 -1.77 23.51
N ALA A 334 14.63 -2.45 23.12
CA ALA A 334 13.40 -2.47 23.91
C ALA A 334 13.64 -2.98 25.32
N ALA A 335 14.43 -4.05 25.48
CA ALA A 335 14.80 -4.59 26.79
C ALA A 335 15.62 -3.57 27.64
N LYS A 336 16.50 -2.79 27.01
CA LYS A 336 17.27 -1.73 27.69
C LYS A 336 16.41 -0.53 28.09
N GLU A 337 15.48 -0.10 27.26
CA GLU A 337 14.59 1.02 27.57
C GLU A 337 13.51 0.67 28.59
N MET A 338 13.00 -0.56 28.57
CA MET A 338 12.08 -1.05 29.61
C MET A 338 12.78 -1.25 30.98
N GLY A 339 14.10 -1.43 31.02
CA GLY A 339 14.90 -1.62 32.23
C GLY A 339 15.22 -0.35 33.05
N GLY A 340 14.62 0.81 32.71
CA GLY A 340 14.51 1.98 33.58
C GLY A 340 15.72 2.92 33.58
N LYS A 341 15.69 3.96 32.76
CA LYS A 341 16.20 5.26 33.15
C LYS A 341 15.01 6.14 33.55
N LYS A 342 15.08 6.76 34.71
CA LYS A 342 14.15 7.80 35.17
C LYS A 342 14.02 8.83 34.04
N ALA A 343 12.78 9.17 33.69
CA ALA A 343 12.50 10.25 32.75
C ALA A 343 13.22 11.51 33.24
N ASP A 344 14.19 11.98 32.46
CA ASP A 344 14.84 13.26 32.71
C ASP A 344 13.75 14.34 32.65
N SER A 345 13.62 15.11 33.72
CA SER A 345 12.63 16.19 33.86
C SER A 345 12.84 17.35 32.87
N ASN A 346 13.88 17.31 32.05
CA ASN A 346 14.31 18.37 31.15
C ASN A 346 14.34 17.96 29.65
N VAL A 347 13.43 17.07 29.22
CA VAL A 347 13.35 16.67 27.81
C VAL A 347 12.83 17.81 26.95
N LYS A 348 13.60 18.23 25.93
CA LYS A 348 13.18 19.24 24.94
C LYS A 348 11.85 18.83 24.28
N ARG A 349 10.98 19.80 23.97
CA ARG A 349 9.66 19.59 23.33
C ARG A 349 9.72 18.60 22.15
N THR A 350 10.72 18.78 21.29
CA THR A 350 10.94 17.98 20.06
C THR A 350 11.39 16.53 20.30
N GLN A 351 11.63 16.14 21.55
CA GLN A 351 12.00 14.78 21.97
C GLN A 351 10.99 14.18 22.96
N LYS A 352 9.89 14.90 23.24
CA LYS A 352 8.88 14.46 24.19
C LYS A 352 7.92 13.47 23.54
N ASP A 353 8.07 12.20 23.87
CA ASP A 353 7.15 11.10 23.52
C ASP A 353 6.02 10.96 24.55
N LEU A 354 5.01 10.16 24.21
CA LEU A 354 4.05 9.63 25.18
C LEU A 354 4.81 8.86 26.27
N SER A 355 4.33 8.96 27.52
CA SER A 355 5.00 8.29 28.63
C SER A 355 4.99 6.77 28.45
N MET A 356 6.08 6.10 28.83
CA MET A 356 6.18 4.63 28.74
C MET A 356 5.08 3.91 29.56
N LYS A 357 4.56 4.55 30.62
CA LYS A 357 3.43 4.03 31.39
C LYS A 357 2.15 3.99 30.55
N VAL A 358 1.88 5.06 29.79
CA VAL A 358 0.72 5.13 28.88
C VAL A 358 0.86 4.11 27.75
N ILE A 359 2.06 3.95 27.20
CA ILE A 359 2.33 2.98 26.13
C ILE A 359 2.15 1.55 26.64
N ALA A 360 2.72 1.21 27.78
CA ALA A 360 2.60 -0.12 28.39
C ALA A 360 1.14 -0.45 28.74
N PHE A 361 0.46 0.47 29.43
CA PHE A 361 -0.96 0.30 29.78
C PHE A 361 -1.84 0.20 28.52
N GLY A 362 -1.63 1.09 27.55
CA GLY A 362 -2.35 1.08 26.29
C GLY A 362 -2.13 -0.21 25.48
N SER A 363 -0.90 -0.73 25.46
CA SER A 363 -0.58 -2.00 24.79
C SER A 363 -1.29 -3.19 25.45
N ILE A 364 -1.22 -3.29 26.79
CA ILE A 364 -1.90 -4.35 27.54
C ILE A 364 -3.42 -4.25 27.35
N PHE A 365 -3.98 -3.04 27.43
CA PHE A 365 -5.41 -2.81 27.25
C PHE A 365 -5.87 -3.18 25.83
N THR A 366 -5.11 -2.79 24.81
CA THR A 366 -5.44 -3.13 23.42
C THR A 366 -5.33 -4.62 23.16
N LEU A 367 -4.31 -5.29 23.70
CA LEU A 367 -4.20 -6.75 23.61
C LEU A 367 -5.36 -7.46 24.33
N LEU A 368 -5.81 -6.92 25.46
CA LEU A 368 -6.98 -7.45 26.17
C LEU A 368 -8.27 -7.28 25.33
N LEU A 369 -8.46 -6.10 24.71
CA LEU A 369 -9.59 -5.89 23.80
C LEU A 369 -9.53 -6.82 22.59
N THR A 370 -8.35 -7.03 22.04
CA THR A 370 -8.14 -7.97 20.92
C THR A 370 -8.45 -9.41 21.34
N PHE A 371 -8.05 -9.79 22.55
CA PHE A 371 -8.37 -11.10 23.12
C PHE A 371 -9.89 -11.28 23.29
N VAL A 372 -10.60 -10.27 23.84
CA VAL A 372 -12.04 -10.30 23.99
C VAL A 372 -12.73 -10.41 22.63
N PHE A 373 -12.28 -9.63 21.65
CA PHE A 373 -12.79 -9.69 20.28
C PHE A 373 -12.61 -11.10 19.67
N PHE A 374 -11.43 -11.69 19.81
CA PHE A 374 -11.20 -13.07 19.33
C PHE A 374 -12.09 -14.07 20.07
N LEU A 375 -12.22 -13.97 21.39
CA LEU A 375 -12.99 -14.90 22.19
C LEU A 375 -14.49 -14.86 21.83
N THR A 376 -15.06 -13.65 21.67
CA THR A 376 -16.51 -13.48 21.50
C THR A 376 -16.95 -13.63 20.05
N ASP A 377 -16.27 -12.98 19.12
CA ASP A 377 -16.70 -12.86 17.73
C ASP A 377 -16.04 -13.91 16.81
N VAL A 378 -14.74 -14.12 16.94
CA VAL A 378 -13.97 -14.92 15.98
C VAL A 378 -13.93 -16.41 16.36
N MET A 379 -13.75 -16.73 17.65
CA MET A 379 -13.55 -18.10 18.16
C MET A 379 -14.80 -18.65 18.87
N HIS A 380 -15.90 -17.90 18.90
CA HIS A 380 -17.18 -18.31 19.47
C HIS A 380 -17.08 -18.93 20.87
N GLY A 381 -16.28 -18.32 21.76
CA GLY A 381 -16.11 -18.72 23.16
C GLY A 381 -15.02 -19.76 23.42
N ASN A 382 -14.24 -20.19 22.41
CA ASN A 382 -13.14 -21.14 22.63
C ASN A 382 -11.92 -20.43 23.22
N LEU A 383 -11.71 -20.65 24.52
CA LEU A 383 -10.65 -20.00 25.28
C LEU A 383 -9.24 -20.40 24.82
N LEU A 384 -9.01 -21.68 24.52
CA LEU A 384 -7.69 -22.16 24.08
C LEU A 384 -7.27 -21.53 22.76
N HIS A 385 -8.16 -21.54 21.76
CA HIS A 385 -7.89 -20.93 20.47
C HIS A 385 -7.66 -19.43 20.58
N SER A 386 -8.43 -18.74 21.45
CA SER A 386 -8.28 -17.30 21.68
C SER A 386 -6.96 -16.94 22.36
N ILE A 387 -6.48 -17.75 23.31
CA ILE A 387 -5.16 -17.57 23.95
C ILE A 387 -4.04 -17.76 22.92
N VAL A 388 -4.10 -18.82 22.11
CA VAL A 388 -3.10 -19.08 21.07
C VAL A 388 -3.10 -17.93 20.07
N ALA A 389 -4.28 -17.46 19.62
CA ALA A 389 -4.42 -16.37 18.67
C ALA A 389 -3.81 -15.07 19.20
N ILE A 390 -4.08 -14.67 20.45
CA ILE A 390 -3.53 -13.42 21.00
C ILE A 390 -2.02 -13.50 21.20
N LEU A 391 -1.48 -14.65 21.59
CA LEU A 391 -0.03 -14.83 21.71
C LEU A 391 0.66 -14.71 20.35
N LEU A 392 0.09 -15.31 19.30
CA LEU A 392 0.60 -15.17 17.94
C LEU A 392 0.54 -13.72 17.47
N VAL A 393 -0.63 -13.08 17.60
CA VAL A 393 -0.81 -11.68 17.18
C VAL A 393 0.14 -10.75 17.92
N ALA A 394 0.26 -10.86 19.22
CA ALA A 394 1.17 -10.04 20.01
C ALA A 394 2.63 -10.23 19.60
N GLY A 395 3.08 -11.48 19.49
CA GLY A 395 4.46 -11.82 19.15
C GLY A 395 4.82 -11.39 17.72
N ILE A 396 4.00 -11.75 16.74
CA ILE A 396 4.26 -11.43 15.33
C ILE A 396 4.15 -9.93 15.10
N SER A 397 3.13 -9.24 15.63
CA SER A 397 2.97 -7.79 15.48
C SER A 397 4.18 -7.03 16.05
N PHE A 398 4.66 -7.41 17.24
CA PHE A 398 5.82 -6.77 17.85
C PHE A 398 7.10 -6.93 17.01
N LEU A 399 7.35 -8.16 16.53
CA LEU A 399 8.52 -8.43 15.68
C LEU A 399 8.41 -7.69 14.33
N PHE A 400 7.26 -7.72 13.70
CA PHE A 400 7.08 -7.16 12.36
C PHE A 400 7.00 -5.64 12.35
N THR A 401 6.57 -4.99 13.43
CA THR A 401 6.62 -3.52 13.53
C THR A 401 8.03 -2.98 13.41
N THR A 402 9.01 -3.63 14.02
CA THR A 402 10.42 -3.22 13.91
C THR A 402 11.00 -3.46 12.52
N VAL A 403 10.64 -4.59 11.89
CA VAL A 403 11.05 -4.91 10.52
C VAL A 403 10.48 -3.90 9.52
N ALA A 404 9.20 -3.57 9.65
CA ALA A 404 8.53 -2.61 8.78
C ALA A 404 9.14 -1.19 8.93
N ALA A 405 9.35 -0.74 10.17
CA ALA A 405 9.99 0.55 10.44
C ALA A 405 11.38 0.65 9.81
N ASN A 406 12.18 -0.41 9.91
CA ASN A 406 13.52 -0.44 9.30
C ASN A 406 13.46 -0.49 7.77
N ALA A 407 12.57 -1.30 7.19
CA ALA A 407 12.43 -1.40 5.73
C ALA A 407 12.07 -0.03 5.13
N ILE A 408 11.11 0.68 5.72
CA ILE A 408 10.75 2.03 5.28
C ILE A 408 11.88 3.04 5.48
N ALA A 409 12.59 2.98 6.59
CA ALA A 409 13.71 3.88 6.85
C ALA A 409 14.81 3.75 5.78
N ILE A 410 15.06 2.54 5.27
CA ILE A 410 16.12 2.28 4.28
C ILE A 410 15.61 2.43 2.85
N VAL A 411 14.48 1.81 2.52
CA VAL A 411 14.01 1.63 1.12
C VAL A 411 12.85 2.56 0.77
N GLY A 412 12.11 3.05 1.77
CA GLY A 412 10.90 3.85 1.57
C GLY A 412 9.68 3.03 1.12
N THR A 413 9.74 1.71 1.18
CA THR A 413 8.61 0.83 0.84
C THR A 413 8.24 -0.08 2.01
N ASN A 414 6.95 -0.23 2.24
CA ASN A 414 6.44 -1.08 3.31
C ASN A 414 6.32 -2.53 2.79
N PRO A 415 6.98 -3.53 3.41
CA PRO A 415 6.96 -4.93 2.95
C PRO A 415 5.67 -5.68 3.33
N VAL A 416 4.52 -5.01 3.32
CA VAL A 416 3.25 -5.51 3.87
C VAL A 416 2.82 -6.82 3.20
N SER A 417 2.80 -6.91 1.88
CA SER A 417 2.24 -8.06 1.16
C SER A 417 2.93 -9.39 1.47
N GLY A 418 4.27 -9.40 1.46
CA GLY A 418 5.04 -10.61 1.77
C GLY A 418 4.94 -11.03 3.24
N MET A 419 5.04 -10.06 4.16
CA MET A 419 4.92 -10.31 5.59
C MET A 419 3.51 -10.73 6.00
N THR A 420 2.49 -10.22 5.31
CA THR A 420 1.09 -10.64 5.47
C THR A 420 0.90 -12.10 5.14
N LEU A 421 1.35 -12.53 3.97
CA LEU A 421 1.21 -13.92 3.54
C LEU A 421 1.94 -14.86 4.51
N MET A 422 3.13 -14.47 4.95
CA MET A 422 3.89 -15.24 5.95
C MET A 422 3.14 -15.34 7.28
N THR A 423 2.54 -14.25 7.75
CA THR A 423 1.69 -14.24 8.96
C THR A 423 0.53 -15.21 8.83
N LEU A 424 -0.16 -15.18 7.68
CA LEU A 424 -1.32 -16.04 7.43
C LEU A 424 -0.94 -17.51 7.38
N ILE A 425 0.18 -17.86 6.74
CA ILE A 425 0.69 -19.25 6.70
C ILE A 425 1.02 -19.69 8.13
N LEU A 426 1.78 -18.90 8.87
CA LEU A 426 2.17 -19.27 10.24
C LEU A 426 0.96 -19.40 11.17
N ALA A 427 0.04 -18.42 11.13
CA ALA A 427 -1.19 -18.46 11.92
C ALA A 427 -2.03 -19.68 11.56
N SER A 428 -2.21 -19.98 10.28
CA SER A 428 -2.97 -21.15 9.81
C SER A 428 -2.38 -22.45 10.30
N VAL A 429 -1.06 -22.65 10.14
CA VAL A 429 -0.37 -23.86 10.58
C VAL A 429 -0.52 -24.06 12.09
N VAL A 430 -0.31 -23.02 12.89
CA VAL A 430 -0.43 -23.12 14.35
C VAL A 430 -1.89 -23.38 14.76
N MET A 431 -2.86 -22.67 14.16
CA MET A 431 -4.28 -22.86 14.50
C MET A 431 -4.76 -24.26 14.13
N VAL A 432 -4.33 -24.81 13.00
CA VAL A 432 -4.62 -26.20 12.61
C VAL A 432 -4.00 -27.18 13.60
N ALA A 433 -2.80 -26.93 14.08
CA ALA A 433 -2.11 -27.78 15.07
C ALA A 433 -2.86 -27.83 16.42
N VAL A 434 -3.56 -26.75 16.79
CA VAL A 434 -4.42 -26.72 18.00
C VAL A 434 -5.87 -27.13 17.70
N GLY A 435 -6.15 -27.65 16.51
CA GLY A 435 -7.43 -28.24 16.15
C GLY A 435 -8.46 -27.29 15.54
N LEU A 436 -8.11 -26.04 15.22
CA LEU A 436 -9.00 -25.10 14.55
C LEU A 436 -8.88 -25.22 13.04
N LYS A 437 -9.96 -25.68 12.38
CA LYS A 437 -10.03 -25.94 10.93
C LYS A 437 -11.33 -25.43 10.34
N GLY A 438 -11.45 -25.50 9.01
CA GLY A 438 -12.67 -25.15 8.29
C GLY A 438 -12.99 -23.67 8.26
N ALA A 439 -14.25 -23.31 8.10
CA ALA A 439 -14.74 -21.93 7.95
C ALA A 439 -14.30 -21.04 9.13
N THR A 440 -14.49 -21.50 10.36
CA THR A 440 -14.07 -20.74 11.57
C THR A 440 -12.55 -20.53 11.59
N GLY A 441 -11.77 -21.54 11.19
CA GLY A 441 -10.31 -21.41 11.08
C GLY A 441 -9.89 -20.40 10.04
N MET A 442 -10.55 -20.35 8.89
CA MET A 442 -10.28 -19.36 7.84
C MET A 442 -10.58 -17.93 8.29
N VAL A 443 -11.75 -17.72 8.94
CA VAL A 443 -12.09 -16.41 9.52
C VAL A 443 -11.04 -16.00 10.55
N ALA A 444 -10.70 -16.90 11.46
CA ALA A 444 -9.70 -16.66 12.49
C ALA A 444 -8.35 -16.23 11.90
N ALA A 445 -7.81 -16.98 10.94
CA ALA A 445 -6.53 -16.68 10.31
C ALA A 445 -6.55 -15.32 9.59
N LEU A 446 -7.62 -15.02 8.83
CA LEU A 446 -7.75 -13.75 8.11
C LEU A 446 -7.90 -12.55 9.04
N VAL A 447 -8.69 -12.66 10.09
CA VAL A 447 -8.85 -11.59 11.09
C VAL A 447 -7.55 -11.36 11.86
N MET A 448 -6.88 -12.43 12.31
CA MET A 448 -5.54 -12.34 12.93
C MET A 448 -4.53 -11.68 11.97
N GLY A 449 -4.51 -12.12 10.71
CA GLY A 449 -3.72 -11.53 9.65
C GLY A 449 -4.03 -10.04 9.46
N GLY A 450 -5.29 -9.66 9.46
CA GLY A 450 -5.75 -8.27 9.38
C GLY A 450 -5.21 -7.39 10.50
N VAL A 451 -5.27 -7.89 11.75
CA VAL A 451 -4.70 -7.18 12.92
C VAL A 451 -3.19 -7.01 12.78
N VAL A 452 -2.45 -8.11 12.50
CA VAL A 452 -0.99 -8.08 12.38
C VAL A 452 -0.55 -7.19 11.21
N CYS A 453 -1.20 -7.32 10.06
CA CYS A 453 -0.84 -6.57 8.86
C CYS A 453 -1.08 -5.08 9.02
N THR A 454 -2.18 -4.71 9.68
CA THR A 454 -2.45 -3.31 9.98
C THR A 454 -1.46 -2.76 10.99
N ALA A 455 -1.03 -3.56 11.98
CA ALA A 455 -0.02 -3.16 12.95
C ALA A 455 1.34 -2.90 12.29
N LEU A 456 1.82 -3.81 11.45
CA LEU A 456 3.10 -3.64 10.75
C LEU A 456 3.06 -2.49 9.74
N SER A 457 1.95 -2.35 9.02
CA SER A 457 1.77 -1.26 8.07
C SER A 457 1.74 0.09 8.77
N MET A 458 1.01 0.20 9.89
CA MET A 458 0.96 1.41 10.71
C MET A 458 2.35 1.79 11.24
N ALA A 459 3.11 0.84 11.76
CA ALA A 459 4.45 1.10 12.25
C ALA A 459 5.38 1.64 11.16
N GLY A 460 5.33 1.05 9.97
CA GLY A 460 6.10 1.49 8.82
C GLY A 460 5.79 2.91 8.37
N GLY A 461 4.52 3.26 8.19
CA GLY A 461 4.13 4.62 7.80
C GLY A 461 4.34 5.64 8.92
N PHE A 462 4.08 5.25 10.16
CA PHE A 462 4.18 6.18 11.29
C PHE A 462 5.63 6.58 11.62
N ILE A 463 6.62 5.71 11.41
CA ILE A 463 8.04 6.09 11.58
C ILE A 463 8.45 7.18 10.57
N THR A 464 7.86 7.17 9.38
CA THR A 464 8.02 8.22 8.35
C THR A 464 7.50 9.56 8.86
N ASP A 465 6.27 9.59 9.41
CA ASP A 465 5.68 10.81 9.97
C ASP A 465 6.50 11.37 11.13
N LEU A 466 6.98 10.51 12.01
CA LEU A 466 7.82 10.89 13.14
C LEU A 466 9.18 11.42 12.70
N LYS A 467 9.72 10.94 11.57
CA LYS A 467 10.95 11.48 10.97
C LYS A 467 10.71 12.87 10.36
N ILE A 468 9.59 13.07 9.67
CA ILE A 468 9.16 14.39 9.19
C ILE A 468 9.07 15.37 10.37
N GLY A 469 8.38 14.96 11.44
CA GLY A 469 8.24 15.76 12.64
C GLY A 469 9.58 16.12 13.31
N TYR A 470 10.51 15.17 13.34
CA TYR A 470 11.85 15.38 13.86
C TYR A 470 12.63 16.44 13.06
N TRP A 471 12.62 16.34 11.72
CA TRP A 471 13.31 17.31 10.87
C TRP A 471 12.71 18.72 10.96
N LEU A 472 11.39 18.81 11.08
CA LEU A 472 10.68 20.07 11.15
C LEU A 472 10.57 20.65 12.57
N GLY A 473 10.72 19.83 13.60
CA GLY A 473 10.68 20.24 15.00
C GLY A 473 9.28 20.24 15.62
N THR A 474 8.39 19.34 15.19
CA THR A 474 7.10 19.12 15.86
C THR A 474 7.26 18.34 17.16
N THR A 475 6.21 18.33 17.98
CA THR A 475 6.15 17.59 19.24
C THR A 475 5.72 16.14 18.96
N PRO A 476 6.60 15.13 19.14
CA PRO A 476 6.26 13.73 18.85
C PRO A 476 5.02 13.25 19.58
N ALA A 477 4.85 13.58 20.87
CA ALA A 477 3.68 13.19 21.64
C ALA A 477 2.36 13.68 21.04
N LYS A 478 2.34 14.85 20.38
CA LYS A 478 1.14 15.35 19.67
C LYS A 478 0.86 14.53 18.43
N GLN A 479 1.87 14.22 17.60
CA GLN A 479 1.69 13.32 16.45
C GLN A 479 1.21 11.94 16.92
N GLN A 480 1.82 11.38 17.96
CA GLN A 480 1.47 10.06 18.52
C GLN A 480 0.01 10.03 19.01
N THR A 481 -0.43 11.05 19.75
CA THR A 481 -1.80 11.12 20.29
C THR A 481 -2.85 11.22 19.15
N TRP A 482 -2.63 12.10 18.19
CA TRP A 482 -3.62 12.34 17.13
C TRP A 482 -3.58 11.30 16.02
N LYS A 483 -2.52 10.48 15.97
CA LYS A 483 -2.45 9.31 15.09
C LYS A 483 -3.56 8.30 15.39
N PHE A 484 -3.97 8.14 16.66
CA PHE A 484 -5.09 7.27 17.05
C PHE A 484 -6.41 7.71 16.41
N LEU A 485 -6.66 9.03 16.32
CA LEU A 485 -7.86 9.54 15.66
C LEU A 485 -7.86 9.23 14.17
N GLY A 486 -6.73 9.46 13.49
CA GLY A 486 -6.57 9.10 12.08
C GLY A 486 -6.78 7.60 11.83
N THR A 487 -6.28 6.76 12.72
CA THR A 487 -6.48 5.31 12.69
C THR A 487 -7.96 4.93 12.79
N LEU A 488 -8.69 5.52 13.73
CA LEU A 488 -10.13 5.28 13.92
C LEU A 488 -10.92 5.65 12.65
N VAL A 489 -10.68 6.84 12.13
CA VAL A 489 -11.39 7.36 10.94
C VAL A 489 -11.06 6.53 9.70
N SER A 490 -9.78 6.20 9.50
CA SER A 490 -9.35 5.39 8.35
C SER A 490 -9.90 3.97 8.41
N ALA A 491 -9.88 3.32 9.58
CA ALA A 491 -10.43 1.97 9.76
C ALA A 491 -11.93 1.90 9.44
N ALA A 492 -12.71 2.89 9.91
CA ALA A 492 -14.13 2.98 9.59
C ALA A 492 -14.38 3.21 8.10
N THR A 493 -13.62 4.09 7.47
CA THR A 493 -13.75 4.40 6.04
C THR A 493 -13.39 3.19 5.18
N VAL A 494 -12.28 2.51 5.47
CA VAL A 494 -11.82 1.33 4.72
C VAL A 494 -12.83 0.20 4.80
N GLY A 495 -13.34 -0.12 5.99
CA GLY A 495 -14.36 -1.14 6.17
C GLY A 495 -15.62 -0.86 5.36
N GLY A 496 -16.09 0.40 5.37
CA GLY A 496 -17.25 0.84 4.57
C GLY A 496 -17.00 0.74 3.07
N VAL A 497 -15.83 1.15 2.60
CA VAL A 497 -15.49 1.10 1.17
C VAL A 497 -15.34 -0.35 0.69
N ILE A 498 -14.68 -1.23 1.44
CA ILE A 498 -14.60 -2.67 1.10
C ILE A 498 -16.00 -3.27 0.96
N MET A 499 -16.91 -2.96 1.89
CA MET A 499 -18.30 -3.45 1.85
C MET A 499 -19.06 -2.95 0.62
N ILE A 500 -18.94 -1.66 0.28
CA ILE A 500 -19.57 -1.06 -0.90
C ILE A 500 -19.01 -1.71 -2.17
N LEU A 501 -17.70 -1.82 -2.28
CA LEU A 501 -17.04 -2.39 -3.46
C LEU A 501 -17.36 -3.87 -3.64
N ASN A 502 -17.45 -4.64 -2.56
CA ASN A 502 -17.87 -6.03 -2.63
C ASN A 502 -19.31 -6.17 -3.14
N LYS A 503 -20.25 -5.37 -2.62
CA LYS A 503 -21.66 -5.39 -3.06
C LYS A 503 -21.85 -4.89 -4.49
N THR A 504 -20.99 -3.99 -4.96
CA THR A 504 -21.09 -3.38 -6.30
C THR A 504 -20.45 -4.25 -7.38
N TYR A 505 -19.25 -4.75 -7.13
CA TYR A 505 -18.44 -5.46 -8.13
C TYR A 505 -18.17 -6.93 -7.77
N GLY A 506 -18.14 -7.26 -6.47
CA GLY A 506 -17.53 -8.50 -6.01
C GLY A 506 -16.01 -8.52 -6.20
N PHE A 507 -15.35 -9.49 -5.57
CA PHE A 507 -13.89 -9.65 -5.71
C PHE A 507 -13.49 -10.88 -6.54
N THR A 508 -14.47 -11.59 -7.07
CA THR A 508 -14.29 -12.80 -7.91
C THR A 508 -14.67 -12.58 -9.36
N SER A 509 -15.44 -11.52 -9.67
CA SER A 509 -16.04 -11.26 -10.99
C SER A 509 -15.09 -10.70 -12.05
N GLY A 510 -13.85 -10.32 -11.70
CA GLY A 510 -12.89 -9.72 -12.63
C GLY A 510 -13.00 -8.21 -12.82
N ALA A 511 -14.13 -7.58 -12.47
CA ALA A 511 -14.28 -6.12 -12.52
C ALA A 511 -13.40 -5.41 -11.47
N LEU A 512 -13.21 -6.05 -10.32
CA LEU A 512 -12.28 -5.63 -9.27
C LEU A 512 -11.45 -6.84 -8.86
N ALA A 513 -10.19 -6.87 -9.27
CA ALA A 513 -9.36 -8.08 -9.21
C ALA A 513 -9.00 -8.53 -7.79
N ALA A 514 -8.94 -7.60 -6.82
CA ALA A 514 -8.49 -7.81 -5.44
C ALA A 514 -7.31 -8.81 -5.34
N PRO A 515 -6.19 -8.56 -6.08
CA PRO A 515 -5.19 -9.60 -6.34
C PRO A 515 -4.58 -10.17 -5.06
N GLN A 516 -4.23 -9.32 -4.10
CA GLN A 516 -3.62 -9.75 -2.84
C GLN A 516 -4.58 -10.61 -2.00
N ALA A 517 -5.84 -10.16 -1.87
CA ALA A 517 -6.86 -10.90 -1.11
C ALA A 517 -7.17 -12.27 -1.75
N ASN A 518 -7.20 -12.34 -3.08
CA ASN A 518 -7.33 -13.60 -3.79
C ASN A 518 -6.15 -14.55 -3.54
N ALA A 519 -4.91 -14.01 -3.46
CA ALA A 519 -3.74 -14.81 -3.10
C ALA A 519 -3.84 -15.35 -1.66
N MET A 520 -4.30 -14.51 -0.73
CA MET A 520 -4.47 -14.92 0.67
C MET A 520 -5.54 -16.02 0.80
N ALA A 521 -6.69 -15.86 0.13
CA ALA A 521 -7.73 -16.88 0.09
C ALA A 521 -7.22 -18.21 -0.49
N ALA A 522 -6.47 -18.15 -1.59
CA ALA A 522 -5.90 -19.34 -2.26
C ALA A 522 -4.89 -20.11 -1.40
N VAL A 523 -4.22 -19.46 -0.47
CA VAL A 523 -3.28 -20.12 0.47
C VAL A 523 -3.99 -20.63 1.71
N ILE A 524 -4.93 -19.87 2.27
CA ILE A 524 -5.60 -20.24 3.52
C ILE A 524 -6.55 -21.42 3.34
N ASP A 525 -7.30 -21.46 2.27
CA ASP A 525 -8.30 -22.49 2.03
C ASP A 525 -7.70 -23.93 2.09
N PRO A 526 -6.66 -24.28 1.33
CA PRO A 526 -6.07 -25.62 1.43
C PRO A 526 -5.39 -25.88 2.78
N LEU A 527 -4.83 -24.88 3.44
CA LEU A 527 -4.22 -25.06 4.76
C LEU A 527 -5.26 -25.39 5.84
N MET A 528 -6.44 -24.78 5.78
CA MET A 528 -7.48 -24.94 6.80
C MET A 528 -8.42 -26.12 6.54
N ASN A 529 -8.70 -26.42 5.28
CA ASN A 529 -9.63 -27.49 4.89
C ASN A 529 -8.94 -28.80 4.48
N GLY A 530 -7.60 -28.81 4.34
CA GLY A 530 -6.87 -29.96 3.86
C GLY A 530 -7.20 -30.32 2.40
N VAL A 531 -7.79 -29.39 1.64
CA VAL A 531 -8.09 -29.56 0.21
C VAL A 531 -6.78 -29.53 -0.57
N GLY A 532 -6.73 -30.27 -1.68
CA GLY A 532 -5.55 -30.28 -2.53
C GLY A 532 -5.15 -28.86 -2.96
N ALA A 533 -3.87 -28.54 -2.84
CA ALA A 533 -3.29 -27.31 -3.32
C ALA A 533 -2.19 -27.61 -4.34
N PRO A 534 -1.91 -26.69 -5.27
CA PRO A 534 -0.85 -26.89 -6.25
C PRO A 534 0.54 -26.69 -5.63
N TRP A 535 0.88 -27.51 -4.63
CA TRP A 535 2.15 -27.41 -3.89
C TRP A 535 3.38 -27.42 -4.78
N LEU A 536 3.32 -28.18 -5.89
CA LEU A 536 4.40 -28.20 -6.88
C LEU A 536 4.60 -26.82 -7.51
N LEU A 537 3.51 -26.16 -7.90
CA LEU A 537 3.56 -24.81 -8.50
C LEU A 537 4.04 -23.78 -7.47
N TYR A 538 3.59 -23.88 -6.23
CA TYR A 538 4.10 -23.04 -5.12
C TYR A 538 5.60 -23.28 -4.90
N GLY A 539 6.06 -24.54 -4.96
CA GLY A 539 7.46 -24.91 -4.84
C GLY A 539 8.33 -24.34 -5.99
N ILE A 540 7.82 -24.38 -7.22
CA ILE A 540 8.50 -23.78 -8.39
C ILE A 540 8.64 -22.27 -8.20
N GLY A 541 7.58 -21.59 -7.75
CA GLY A 541 7.62 -20.15 -7.44
C GLY A 541 8.61 -19.81 -6.34
N ALA A 542 8.65 -20.61 -5.28
CA ALA A 542 9.60 -20.46 -4.18
C ALA A 542 11.06 -20.64 -4.65
N ALA A 543 11.34 -21.65 -5.45
CA ALA A 543 12.66 -21.89 -6.04
C ALA A 543 13.07 -20.71 -6.94
N LEU A 544 12.15 -20.21 -7.78
CA LEU A 544 12.40 -19.04 -8.61
C LEU A 544 12.74 -17.80 -7.77
N ALA A 545 12.05 -17.56 -6.67
CA ALA A 545 12.35 -16.45 -5.76
C ALA A 545 13.75 -16.57 -5.15
N LEU A 546 14.21 -17.77 -4.81
CA LEU A 546 15.58 -18.02 -4.34
C LEU A 546 16.61 -17.69 -5.43
N VAL A 547 16.39 -18.14 -6.67
CA VAL A 547 17.25 -17.85 -7.81
C VAL A 547 17.34 -16.35 -8.08
N LEU A 548 16.20 -15.66 -8.14
CA LEU A 548 16.15 -14.19 -8.32
C LEU A 548 16.91 -13.45 -7.21
N THR A 549 16.76 -13.92 -5.97
CA THR A 549 17.46 -13.35 -4.82
C THR A 549 18.98 -13.55 -4.92
N TYR A 550 19.43 -14.71 -5.40
CA TYR A 550 20.85 -14.97 -5.65
C TYR A 550 21.45 -14.00 -6.67
N PHE A 551 20.70 -13.64 -7.71
CA PHE A 551 21.10 -12.64 -8.71
C PHE A 551 20.83 -11.18 -8.28
N ASN A 552 20.47 -10.94 -7.03
CA ASN A 552 20.11 -9.61 -6.50
C ASN A 552 18.96 -8.92 -7.25
N ILE A 553 18.07 -9.69 -7.85
CA ILE A 553 16.81 -9.20 -8.43
C ILE A 553 15.76 -9.20 -7.32
N PRO A 554 14.97 -8.11 -7.15
CA PRO A 554 13.88 -8.06 -6.17
C PRO A 554 12.82 -9.13 -6.43
N ALA A 555 12.95 -10.29 -5.75
CA ALA A 555 12.09 -11.45 -5.96
C ALA A 555 10.62 -11.15 -5.72
N LEU A 556 10.30 -10.31 -4.71
CA LEU A 556 8.93 -9.92 -4.42
C LEU A 556 8.29 -9.15 -5.58
N ALA A 557 9.00 -8.18 -6.16
CA ALA A 557 8.49 -7.40 -7.30
C ALA A 557 8.23 -8.28 -8.52
N PHE A 558 9.14 -9.20 -8.83
CA PHE A 558 8.98 -10.14 -9.93
C PHE A 558 7.80 -11.11 -9.69
N ALA A 559 7.69 -11.67 -8.50
CA ALA A 559 6.62 -12.59 -8.13
C ALA A 559 5.24 -11.91 -8.11
N LEU A 560 5.16 -10.65 -7.66
CA LEU A 560 3.95 -9.83 -7.78
C LEU A 560 3.57 -9.65 -9.25
N GLY A 561 4.53 -9.40 -10.12
CA GLY A 561 4.29 -9.35 -11.57
C GLY A 561 3.72 -10.64 -12.14
N MET A 562 4.20 -11.79 -11.69
CA MET A 562 3.66 -13.09 -12.09
C MET A 562 2.23 -13.32 -11.60
N PHE A 563 1.86 -12.74 -10.49
CA PHE A 563 0.58 -12.94 -9.83
C PHE A 563 -0.50 -11.94 -10.27
N ILE A 564 -0.13 -10.66 -10.44
CA ILE A 564 -1.04 -9.60 -10.87
C ILE A 564 -1.32 -9.74 -12.36
N PRO A 565 -2.58 -9.56 -12.81
CA PRO A 565 -2.92 -9.62 -14.24
C PRO A 565 -2.09 -8.67 -15.10
N LEU A 566 -1.75 -9.09 -16.32
CA LEU A 566 -0.88 -8.35 -17.25
C LEU A 566 -1.39 -6.94 -17.55
N GLU A 567 -2.69 -6.79 -17.69
CA GLU A 567 -3.33 -5.51 -17.98
C GLU A 567 -3.03 -4.43 -16.94
N LEU A 568 -2.74 -4.79 -15.70
CA LEU A 568 -2.40 -3.85 -14.64
C LEU A 568 -0.89 -3.56 -14.56
N ASN A 569 -0.05 -4.47 -15.03
CA ASN A 569 1.41 -4.33 -14.95
C ASN A 569 2.01 -3.59 -16.16
N LEU A 570 1.43 -3.69 -17.35
CA LEU A 570 1.89 -2.96 -18.53
C LEU A 570 1.81 -1.43 -18.37
N PRO A 571 0.72 -0.84 -17.83
CA PRO A 571 0.68 0.61 -17.60
C PRO A 571 1.72 1.08 -16.58
N LEU A 572 2.11 0.23 -15.61
CA LEU A 572 3.20 0.57 -14.68
C LEU A 572 4.52 0.77 -15.44
N LEU A 573 4.80 -0.10 -16.41
CA LEU A 573 5.98 0.04 -17.26
C LEU A 573 5.93 1.32 -18.10
N VAL A 574 4.76 1.65 -18.66
CA VAL A 574 4.55 2.89 -19.44
C VAL A 574 4.81 4.11 -18.56
N GLY A 575 4.21 4.16 -17.36
CA GLY A 575 4.42 5.25 -16.39
C GLY A 575 5.88 5.39 -15.97
N GLY A 576 6.55 4.26 -15.68
CA GLY A 576 7.98 4.22 -15.37
C GLY A 576 8.86 4.69 -16.52
N ALA A 577 8.53 4.34 -17.75
CA ALA A 577 9.23 4.82 -18.94
C ALA A 577 9.07 6.34 -19.15
N ILE A 578 7.88 6.88 -18.86
CA ILE A 578 7.64 8.33 -18.89
C ILE A 578 8.51 9.03 -17.82
N ASN A 579 8.55 8.50 -16.61
CA ASN A 579 9.41 9.02 -15.55
C ASN A 579 10.87 9.09 -16.01
N TRP A 580 11.40 7.97 -16.51
CA TRP A 580 12.77 7.92 -17.04
C TRP A 580 12.99 8.92 -18.17
N TYR A 581 12.06 8.99 -19.13
CA TYR A 581 12.17 9.95 -20.25
C TYR A 581 12.22 11.40 -19.76
N VAL A 582 11.37 11.78 -18.83
CA VAL A 582 11.26 13.14 -18.30
C VAL A 582 12.50 13.53 -17.49
N THR A 583 13.06 12.59 -16.71
CA THR A 583 14.18 12.82 -15.79
C THR A 583 15.56 12.68 -16.41
N THR A 584 15.66 12.24 -17.68
CA THR A 584 16.96 12.02 -18.33
C THR A 584 17.20 12.87 -19.59
N ARG A 585 16.22 13.71 -19.97
CA ARG A 585 16.27 14.41 -21.28
C ARG A 585 17.17 15.64 -21.32
N SER A 586 17.44 16.27 -20.17
CA SER A 586 18.34 17.43 -20.09
C SER A 586 19.76 17.00 -19.71
N LYS A 587 20.76 17.77 -20.16
CA LYS A 587 22.14 17.65 -19.69
C LYS A 587 22.33 18.28 -18.30
N ASP A 588 21.39 19.14 -17.88
CA ASP A 588 21.37 19.78 -16.57
C ASP A 588 20.56 18.93 -15.59
N GLU A 589 21.22 18.37 -14.60
CA GLU A 589 20.63 17.50 -13.57
C GLU A 589 19.57 18.23 -12.73
N LYS A 590 19.75 19.54 -12.50
CA LYS A 590 18.77 20.34 -11.78
C LYS A 590 17.43 20.44 -12.52
N ILE A 591 17.49 20.63 -13.83
CA ILE A 591 16.30 20.66 -14.69
C ILE A 591 15.60 19.29 -14.69
N ASN A 592 16.37 18.21 -14.73
CA ASN A 592 15.82 16.86 -14.67
C ASN A 592 15.11 16.58 -13.35
N ASN A 593 15.70 17.02 -12.22
CA ASN A 593 15.09 16.89 -10.89
C ASN A 593 13.81 17.72 -10.77
N GLU A 594 13.81 18.97 -11.21
CA GLU A 594 12.59 19.81 -11.22
C GLU A 594 11.46 19.20 -12.07
N ARG A 595 11.78 18.62 -13.22
CA ARG A 595 10.82 17.90 -14.09
C ARG A 595 10.30 16.64 -13.40
N GLY A 596 11.18 15.88 -12.76
CA GLY A 596 10.82 14.67 -12.00
C GLY A 596 9.86 14.99 -10.85
N GLU A 597 10.17 16.02 -10.05
CA GLU A 597 9.29 16.50 -8.97
C GLU A 597 7.92 16.92 -9.50
N LYS A 598 7.88 17.72 -10.54
CA LYS A 598 6.61 18.13 -11.17
C LYS A 598 5.83 16.94 -11.72
N GLY A 599 6.49 16.00 -12.37
CA GLY A 599 5.87 14.77 -12.87
C GLY A 599 5.31 13.91 -11.74
N THR A 600 6.00 13.83 -10.61
CA THR A 600 5.51 13.13 -9.40
C THR A 600 4.24 13.79 -8.85
N LEU A 601 4.15 15.13 -8.84
CA LEU A 601 2.95 15.85 -8.46
C LEU A 601 1.76 15.55 -9.39
N LEU A 602 1.99 15.56 -10.69
CA LEU A 602 0.98 15.25 -11.70
C LEU A 602 0.50 13.79 -11.57
N ALA A 603 1.43 12.86 -11.41
CA ALA A 603 1.14 11.45 -11.20
C ALA A 603 0.34 11.20 -9.91
N SER A 604 0.71 11.87 -8.80
CA SER A 604 -0.05 11.83 -7.55
C SER A 604 -1.46 12.39 -7.72
N GLY A 605 -1.63 13.42 -8.53
CA GLY A 605 -2.96 13.94 -8.91
C GLY A 605 -3.77 12.89 -9.65
N PHE A 606 -3.21 12.23 -10.66
CA PHE A 606 -3.89 11.15 -11.39
C PHE A 606 -4.33 10.01 -10.48
N ILE A 607 -3.45 9.58 -9.57
CA ILE A 607 -3.76 8.53 -8.61
C ILE A 607 -4.93 8.95 -7.70
N ALA A 608 -4.81 10.10 -7.05
CA ALA A 608 -5.82 10.58 -6.12
C ALA A 608 -7.17 10.83 -6.82
N GLY A 609 -7.14 11.54 -7.95
CA GLY A 609 -8.34 11.87 -8.71
C GLY A 609 -9.01 10.64 -9.31
N GLY A 610 -8.25 9.79 -10.00
CA GLY A 610 -8.78 8.58 -10.65
C GLY A 610 -9.33 7.58 -9.64
N ALA A 611 -8.58 7.30 -8.56
CA ALA A 611 -9.04 6.39 -7.52
C ALA A 611 -10.28 6.91 -6.78
N LEU A 612 -10.33 8.22 -6.45
CA LEU A 612 -11.48 8.82 -5.81
C LEU A 612 -12.73 8.76 -6.70
N MET A 613 -12.60 9.09 -7.97
CA MET A 613 -13.70 9.02 -8.94
C MET A 613 -14.15 7.58 -9.19
N GLY A 614 -13.25 6.60 -9.11
CA GLY A 614 -13.60 5.18 -9.09
C GLY A 614 -14.51 4.80 -7.92
N VAL A 615 -14.23 5.31 -6.72
CA VAL A 615 -15.11 5.11 -5.54
C VAL A 615 -16.45 5.81 -5.75
N VAL A 616 -16.47 7.03 -6.29
CA VAL A 616 -17.72 7.76 -6.60
C VAL A 616 -18.56 6.96 -7.60
N SER A 617 -17.96 6.45 -8.68
CA SER A 617 -18.65 5.61 -9.66
C SER A 617 -19.21 4.33 -9.03
N ALA A 618 -18.44 3.68 -8.15
CA ALA A 618 -18.89 2.50 -7.42
C ALA A 618 -20.08 2.82 -6.49
N ALA A 619 -20.04 3.95 -5.79
CA ALA A 619 -21.12 4.41 -4.93
C ALA A 619 -22.41 4.73 -5.72
N MET A 620 -22.29 5.33 -6.91
CA MET A 620 -23.41 5.58 -7.81
C MET A 620 -24.06 4.26 -8.25
N ARG A 621 -23.27 3.27 -8.67
CA ARG A 621 -23.78 1.93 -9.03
C ARG A 621 -24.44 1.23 -7.85
N PHE A 622 -23.85 1.32 -6.67
CA PHE A 622 -24.43 0.79 -5.44
C PHE A 622 -25.80 1.43 -5.14
N GLY A 623 -25.94 2.75 -5.42
CA GLY A 623 -27.22 3.47 -5.34
C GLY A 623 -28.21 3.18 -6.49
N GLY A 624 -27.90 2.24 -7.38
CA GLY A 624 -28.77 1.85 -8.50
C GLY A 624 -28.61 2.69 -9.76
N ILE A 625 -27.63 3.62 -9.81
CA ILE A 625 -27.37 4.47 -10.97
C ILE A 625 -26.29 3.79 -11.85
N ASN A 626 -26.72 3.08 -12.89
CA ASN A 626 -25.85 2.50 -13.90
C ASN A 626 -26.07 3.23 -15.24
N LEU A 627 -25.05 3.96 -15.67
CA LEU A 627 -25.06 4.77 -16.90
C LEU A 627 -24.17 4.16 -18.01
N VAL A 628 -23.64 2.97 -17.79
CA VAL A 628 -22.73 2.30 -18.74
C VAL A 628 -23.50 1.79 -19.96
N ASN A 629 -22.99 2.09 -21.14
CA ASN A 629 -23.48 1.53 -22.39
C ASN A 629 -22.77 0.21 -22.70
N GLU A 630 -23.31 -0.90 -22.21
CA GLU A 630 -22.72 -2.24 -22.37
C GLU A 630 -22.64 -2.66 -23.85
N GLY A 631 -23.62 -2.28 -24.68
CA GLY A 631 -23.61 -2.57 -26.09
C GLY A 631 -22.46 -1.89 -26.84
N TRP A 632 -22.09 -0.67 -26.44
CA TRP A 632 -20.91 0.02 -26.99
C TRP A 632 -19.61 -0.60 -26.48
N LEU A 633 -19.52 -0.96 -25.21
CA LEU A 633 -18.32 -1.59 -24.65
C LEU A 633 -18.03 -2.96 -25.26
N ALA A 634 -19.03 -3.69 -25.69
CA ALA A 634 -18.86 -4.94 -26.44
C ALA A 634 -18.33 -4.74 -27.88
N ASN A 635 -18.31 -3.51 -28.38
CA ASN A 635 -17.80 -3.23 -29.72
C ASN A 635 -16.26 -3.08 -29.67
N PRO A 636 -15.50 -3.77 -30.56
CA PRO A 636 -14.05 -3.62 -30.65
C PRO A 636 -13.55 -2.19 -30.84
N MET A 637 -14.36 -1.31 -31.45
CA MET A 637 -14.02 0.10 -31.62
C MET A 637 -13.86 0.83 -30.28
N SER A 638 -14.55 0.41 -29.22
CA SER A 638 -14.42 0.99 -27.89
C SER A 638 -13.01 0.80 -27.31
N GLU A 639 -12.37 -0.32 -27.61
CA GLU A 639 -10.98 -0.60 -27.23
C GLU A 639 -9.97 0.23 -28.02
N LEU A 640 -10.22 0.47 -29.32
CA LEU A 640 -9.36 1.36 -30.14
C LEU A 640 -9.46 2.81 -29.67
N VAL A 641 -10.66 3.27 -29.29
CA VAL A 641 -10.86 4.60 -28.70
C VAL A 641 -10.10 4.72 -27.39
N SER A 642 -10.04 3.65 -26.57
CA SER A 642 -9.28 3.66 -25.32
C SER A 642 -7.77 3.88 -25.53
N LEU A 643 -7.18 3.31 -26.57
CA LEU A 643 -5.78 3.55 -26.93
C LEU A 643 -5.51 5.01 -27.30
N VAL A 644 -6.42 5.62 -28.10
CA VAL A 644 -6.28 7.02 -28.48
C VAL A 644 -6.38 7.93 -27.25
N ALA A 645 -7.37 7.69 -26.39
CA ALA A 645 -7.54 8.43 -25.15
C ALA A 645 -6.32 8.29 -24.23
N TYR A 646 -5.79 7.07 -24.11
CA TYR A 646 -4.59 6.79 -23.32
C TYR A 646 -3.33 7.47 -23.88
N ALA A 647 -3.16 7.48 -25.19
CA ALA A 647 -2.08 8.21 -25.84
C ALA A 647 -2.15 9.72 -25.58
N CYS A 648 -3.36 10.31 -25.59
CA CYS A 648 -3.57 11.71 -25.22
C CYS A 648 -3.16 11.97 -23.75
N LEU A 649 -3.50 11.05 -22.85
CA LEU A 649 -3.15 11.15 -21.44
C LEU A 649 -1.62 11.08 -21.23
N ILE A 650 -0.94 10.16 -21.92
CA ILE A 650 0.53 10.04 -21.91
C ILE A 650 1.18 11.33 -22.40
N ILE A 651 0.72 11.88 -23.54
CA ILE A 651 1.24 13.13 -24.10
C ILE A 651 1.03 14.30 -23.13
N TYR A 652 -0.14 14.35 -22.47
CA TYR A 652 -0.41 15.36 -21.45
C TYR A 652 0.57 15.24 -20.29
N LEU A 653 0.77 14.06 -19.73
CA LEU A 653 1.69 13.83 -18.60
C LEU A 653 3.12 14.24 -18.96
N ILE A 654 3.63 13.84 -20.15
CA ILE A 654 4.97 14.20 -20.62
C ILE A 654 5.09 15.71 -20.79
N LYS A 655 4.19 16.35 -21.54
CA LYS A 655 4.26 17.80 -21.83
C LYS A 655 4.12 18.62 -20.55
N ALA A 656 3.20 18.26 -19.66
CA ALA A 656 2.99 18.97 -18.41
C ALA A 656 4.18 18.85 -17.46
N SER A 657 4.82 17.66 -17.39
CA SER A 657 6.03 17.43 -16.59
C SER A 657 7.25 18.20 -17.14
N MET A 658 7.40 18.25 -18.48
CA MET A 658 8.54 18.92 -19.12
C MET A 658 8.43 20.44 -19.13
N ASN A 659 7.23 21.00 -19.00
CA ASN A 659 6.98 22.44 -19.03
C ASN A 659 7.34 23.06 -17.67
N ILE A 660 8.63 23.36 -17.45
CA ILE A 660 9.10 24.12 -16.30
C ILE A 660 9.06 25.61 -16.68
N GLN A 661 8.39 26.43 -15.88
CA GLN A 661 8.49 27.88 -16.03
C GLN A 661 9.94 28.27 -15.76
N LYS A 662 10.65 28.75 -16.78
CA LYS A 662 11.94 29.42 -16.59
C LYS A 662 11.72 30.58 -15.61
N LYS A 663 12.26 30.45 -14.39
CA LYS A 663 12.38 31.56 -13.46
C LYS A 663 13.41 32.56 -13.94
#